data_2a6e46ef8fcf9cdadda56d18e6800747
#
_entry.id   2a6e46ef8fcf9cdadda56d18e6800747
#
_cell.length_a   1.000
_cell.length_b   1.000
_cell.length_c   1.000
_cell.angle_alpha   90.00
_cell.angle_beta   90.00
_cell.angle_gamma   90.00
#
_symmetry.space_group_name_H-M   'P 1'
#
loop_
_entity.id
_entity.type
_entity.pdbx_description
1 polymer ?
#
loop_
_entity_poly.entity_id
_entity_poly.type
_entity_poly.pdbx_seq_one_letter_code
_entity_poly.pdbx_strand_id
1 'polypeptide(L)'
;MSKKILRYTSIVLGVFVLLIIYLSTVGIETERFNNQIQNLVKQKNDKFDTSLKKIKLTLDPLNFKINAKTIDAKITFIGKPIELEYIKTQISLNSLIKSQLVTSQVEISTKPILLKNFVAFIRSINNRPELFFLERFIKRGYLIADLKFSFDEFGKLKEDYKINGLVKEGEISFFKKNKLEKINFIFNIAENNFNFRDVSFDAKNINFLSEKLNIKKNKKNYLIKGIIKNKNSPLNDELLQIIKIKYPQFDLINTNFETNNDFSFNIDNKFKIKNLEINSSILINSSQLKKNNLISKNFIEINDLIDLRDHKIKASYVNKKLSLEGKGQVKFQNKYEIIKYELINEGSDLDLVSNIELSELDIKNQNLIREYLPKTKDILNLKNHKIKLNYKDNILSLKGSGTIKLDKEFNKIGYFFSTKNKRYNFETDLEINDTPFKIDFINYEKAKNLNSQLNINGNYNKKSGINFKKISLLSKNNNLIVNDLILDKNNKLMKVDKIDLDYFDNSNVKNKFVLKRSKNNNYELKGSTLNADTIITNLLESKDDQQLDIFRESININLNFSEVYIDNDNIVNNLNGKLRIVDNKLDQANIFAVFDNDNNFKFTINTKNGEKITTLFSSRAEPLVKRYKFIKGFEDSDEGYLDFYSSKKNNISNSKLVIDNFKVKEIPALAKLLSLASLQGIADLLTGEGIRFTDFEMNFTNKDKLMTIEELYAIGPAISILIEGYIE
;
A
#
# COMPACT_ATOMS: atom_id res chain seq x y z
N MET A 1 -65.33 39.81 78.75
CA MET A 1 -65.76 39.59 77.35
C MET A 1 -66.50 38.24 77.30
N SER A 2 -67.83 38.25 76.89
CA SER A 2 -68.68 37.10 77.07
C SER A 2 -68.28 35.93 76.17
N LYS A 3 -68.33 34.67 76.66
CA LYS A 3 -68.10 33.44 75.93
C LYS A 3 -68.82 33.40 74.54
N LYS A 4 -69.91 34.18 74.39
CA LYS A 4 -70.65 34.32 73.12
C LYS A 4 -69.83 35.06 72.04
N ILE A 5 -69.11 36.17 72.40
CA ILE A 5 -68.26 36.97 71.46
C ILE A 5 -67.08 36.11 70.96
N LEU A 6 -66.49 35.37 71.88
CA LEU A 6 -65.35 34.45 71.49
C LEU A 6 -65.84 33.38 70.54
N ARG A 7 -67.03 32.83 70.71
CA ARG A 7 -67.60 31.81 69.83
C ARG A 7 -67.99 32.38 68.44
N TYR A 8 -68.49 33.59 68.35
CA TYR A 8 -68.78 34.26 67.08
C TYR A 8 -67.48 34.66 66.35
N THR A 9 -66.47 35.13 67.06
CA THR A 9 -65.20 35.47 66.49
C THR A 9 -64.48 34.22 66.00
N SER A 10 -64.53 33.07 66.70
CA SER A 10 -64.01 31.80 66.28
C SER A 10 -64.68 31.24 64.99
N ILE A 11 -66.01 31.37 64.91
CA ILE A 11 -66.79 30.97 63.71
C ILE A 11 -66.46 31.89 62.54
N VAL A 12 -66.35 33.18 62.71
CA VAL A 12 -65.96 34.13 61.65
C VAL A 12 -64.51 33.86 61.19
N LEU A 13 -63.61 33.61 62.15
CA LEU A 13 -62.22 33.24 61.81
C LEU A 13 -62.19 31.92 61.06
N GLY A 14 -62.95 30.89 61.44
CA GLY A 14 -63.08 29.63 60.77
C GLY A 14 -63.59 29.77 59.32
N VAL A 15 -64.63 30.55 59.11
CA VAL A 15 -65.17 30.88 57.78
C VAL A 15 -64.15 31.64 56.95
N PHE A 16 -63.38 32.54 57.55
CA PHE A 16 -62.35 33.31 56.89
C PHE A 16 -61.17 32.38 56.44
N VAL A 17 -60.75 31.47 57.30
CA VAL A 17 -59.76 30.49 56.97
C VAL A 17 -60.21 29.54 55.85
N LEU A 18 -61.48 29.09 55.90
CA LEU A 18 -62.07 28.29 54.84
C LEU A 18 -62.18 29.08 53.52
N LEU A 19 -62.51 30.35 53.58
CA LEU A 19 -62.50 31.23 52.41
C LEU A 19 -61.09 31.40 51.81
N ILE A 20 -60.07 31.57 52.65
CA ILE A 20 -58.68 31.63 52.21
C ILE A 20 -58.23 30.29 51.56
N ILE A 21 -58.62 29.17 52.19
CA ILE A 21 -58.33 27.85 51.63
C ILE A 21 -59.02 27.68 50.28
N TYR A 22 -60.27 28.03 50.16
CA TYR A 22 -61.01 27.99 48.89
C TYR A 22 -60.40 28.89 47.84
N LEU A 23 -60.09 30.14 48.15
CA LEU A 23 -59.42 31.06 47.23
C LEU A 23 -58.02 30.59 46.84
N SER A 24 -57.29 29.85 47.72
CA SER A 24 -55.99 29.35 47.46
C SER A 24 -55.99 28.06 46.61
N THR A 25 -57.02 27.22 46.76
CA THR A 25 -57.08 25.92 46.09
C THR A 25 -58.00 25.93 44.86
N VAL A 26 -59.17 26.40 44.96
CA VAL A 26 -60.21 26.46 43.89
C VAL A 26 -60.07 27.74 43.08
N GLY A 27 -59.98 28.90 43.78
CA GLY A 27 -59.90 30.21 43.13
C GLY A 27 -61.21 30.67 42.52
N ILE A 28 -61.20 31.77 41.78
CA ILE A 28 -62.34 32.38 41.09
C ILE A 28 -62.03 32.44 39.58
N GLU A 29 -62.95 31.92 38.76
CA GLU A 29 -62.89 32.07 37.29
C GLU A 29 -63.77 33.28 36.89
N THR A 30 -63.23 34.16 36.03
CA THR A 30 -63.97 35.40 35.62
C THR A 30 -63.54 35.80 34.19
N GLU A 31 -64.47 36.41 33.48
CA GLU A 31 -64.26 37.03 32.18
C GLU A 31 -64.16 38.57 32.27
N ARG A 32 -64.47 39.11 33.45
CA ARG A 32 -64.56 40.57 33.67
C ARG A 32 -63.33 41.36 33.35
N PHE A 33 -62.12 40.72 33.46
CA PHE A 33 -60.88 41.42 33.27
C PHE A 33 -60.34 41.22 31.83
N ASN A 34 -60.98 40.42 30.96
CA ASN A 34 -60.50 40.13 29.61
C ASN A 34 -60.29 41.42 28.80
N ASN A 35 -61.32 42.28 28.73
CA ASN A 35 -61.24 43.54 27.97
C ASN A 35 -60.22 44.52 28.57
N GLN A 36 -60.07 44.53 29.90
CA GLN A 36 -59.12 45.42 30.58
C GLN A 36 -57.68 44.99 30.25
N ILE A 37 -57.37 43.70 30.30
CA ILE A 37 -56.11 43.18 29.99
C ILE A 37 -55.80 43.40 28.50
N GLN A 38 -56.72 43.13 27.62
CA GLN A 38 -56.59 43.36 26.19
C GLN A 38 -56.28 44.83 25.88
N ASN A 39 -57.01 45.76 26.50
CA ASN A 39 -56.77 47.18 26.34
C ASN A 39 -55.41 47.62 26.91
N LEU A 40 -55.03 47.12 28.09
CA LEU A 40 -53.71 47.39 28.67
C LEU A 40 -52.51 46.88 27.77
N VAL A 41 -52.62 45.70 27.21
CA VAL A 41 -51.65 45.19 26.30
C VAL A 41 -51.54 46.06 25.04
N LYS A 42 -52.70 46.47 24.49
CA LYS A 42 -52.78 47.32 23.31
C LYS A 42 -52.27 48.76 23.57
N GLN A 43 -52.55 49.31 24.77
CA GLN A 43 -52.02 50.61 25.18
C GLN A 43 -50.43 50.60 25.35
N LYS A 44 -49.91 49.50 25.83
CA LYS A 44 -48.43 49.31 25.97
C LYS A 44 -47.73 49.16 24.66
N ASN A 45 -48.36 48.45 23.70
CA ASN A 45 -47.85 48.28 22.36
C ASN A 45 -49.00 47.94 21.39
N ASP A 46 -49.34 48.88 20.51
CA ASP A 46 -50.45 48.81 19.55
C ASP A 46 -50.34 47.64 18.53
N LYS A 47 -49.15 47.07 18.42
CA LYS A 47 -48.88 45.92 17.54
C LYS A 47 -49.28 44.59 18.15
N PHE A 48 -49.54 44.55 19.46
CA PHE A 48 -50.00 43.35 20.13
C PHE A 48 -51.58 43.36 20.27
N ASP A 49 -52.14 42.21 19.96
CA ASP A 49 -53.53 41.91 20.29
C ASP A 49 -53.61 40.60 21.09
N THR A 50 -54.49 40.53 22.05
CA THR A 50 -54.64 39.35 22.89
C THR A 50 -56.12 38.97 22.95
N SER A 51 -56.42 37.70 22.83
CA SER A 51 -57.76 37.14 23.03
C SER A 51 -57.63 36.11 24.15
N LEU A 52 -58.52 36.32 25.18
CA LEU A 52 -58.55 35.49 26.40
C LEU A 52 -59.93 34.89 26.54
N LYS A 53 -60.06 33.61 26.91
CA LYS A 53 -61.38 33.01 27.17
C LYS A 53 -61.84 33.24 28.61
N LYS A 54 -61.02 32.80 29.56
CA LYS A 54 -61.32 33.00 31.02
C LYS A 54 -60.01 33.25 31.77
N ILE A 55 -60.12 33.89 32.94
CA ILE A 55 -59.03 34.11 33.88
C ILE A 55 -59.39 33.44 35.21
N LYS A 56 -58.54 32.57 35.70
CA LYS A 56 -58.59 31.95 37.00
C LYS A 56 -57.65 32.67 37.95
N LEU A 57 -58.22 33.21 39.06
CA LEU A 57 -57.47 33.90 40.11
C LEU A 57 -57.38 33.00 41.33
N THR A 58 -56.17 32.77 41.85
CA THR A 58 -55.92 32.04 43.09
C THR A 58 -55.09 32.88 44.04
N LEU A 59 -55.38 32.80 45.34
CA LEU A 59 -54.68 33.54 46.40
C LEU A 59 -53.47 32.66 46.86
N ASP A 60 -52.31 33.28 47.00
CA ASP A 60 -51.11 32.69 47.65
C ASP A 60 -50.87 33.48 48.95
N PRO A 61 -51.52 33.08 50.08
CA PRO A 61 -51.47 33.83 51.31
C PRO A 61 -50.09 33.82 51.97
N LEU A 62 -49.30 32.77 51.77
CA LEU A 62 -47.99 32.64 52.37
C LEU A 62 -47.00 33.62 51.76
N ASN A 63 -47.10 33.89 50.44
CA ASN A 63 -46.19 34.78 49.70
C ASN A 63 -46.79 36.15 49.45
N PHE A 64 -48.03 36.46 50.00
CA PHE A 64 -48.81 37.69 49.79
C PHE A 64 -48.96 38.05 48.30
N LYS A 65 -49.36 37.05 47.47
CA LYS A 65 -49.51 37.16 46.02
C LYS A 65 -50.87 36.66 45.53
N ILE A 66 -51.28 37.19 44.40
CA ILE A 66 -52.42 36.67 43.62
C ILE A 66 -51.78 36.02 42.35
N ASN A 67 -52.12 34.77 42.12
CA ASN A 67 -51.83 34.12 40.87
C ASN A 67 -53.00 34.27 39.90
N ALA A 68 -52.79 34.90 38.77
CA ALA A 68 -53.75 34.96 37.69
C ALA A 68 -53.31 34.03 36.55
N LYS A 69 -54.18 33.08 36.19
CA LYS A 69 -53.94 32.12 35.10
C LYS A 69 -55.00 32.30 34.02
N THR A 70 -54.59 32.64 32.80
CA THR A 70 -55.52 32.68 31.65
C THR A 70 -55.65 31.28 31.07
N ILE A 71 -56.76 30.96 30.47
CA ILE A 71 -57.04 29.70 29.78
C ILE A 71 -57.40 30.05 28.35
N ASP A 72 -56.86 29.26 27.40
CA ASP A 72 -57.01 29.43 25.94
C ASP A 72 -56.71 30.88 25.47
N ALA A 73 -55.54 31.36 25.88
CA ALA A 73 -55.07 32.67 25.44
C ALA A 73 -54.46 32.61 24.02
N LYS A 74 -54.71 33.65 23.25
CA LYS A 74 -54.15 33.87 21.96
C LYS A 74 -53.44 35.21 21.93
N ILE A 75 -52.13 35.22 21.56
CA ILE A 75 -51.40 36.47 21.37
C ILE A 75 -51.12 36.62 19.87
N THR A 76 -51.43 37.78 19.33
CA THR A 76 -51.17 38.15 17.95
C THR A 76 -50.23 39.34 17.92
N PHE A 77 -49.15 39.28 17.14
CA PHE A 77 -48.24 40.39 16.91
C PHE A 77 -48.11 40.63 15.42
N ILE A 78 -48.52 41.80 14.96
CA ILE A 78 -48.52 42.19 13.52
C ILE A 78 -49.16 41.08 12.66
N GLY A 79 -50.35 40.64 13.03
CA GLY A 79 -51.12 39.62 12.29
C GLY A 79 -50.63 38.17 12.42
N LYS A 80 -49.59 37.89 13.22
CA LYS A 80 -49.10 36.54 13.46
C LYS A 80 -49.57 35.99 14.79
N PRO A 81 -50.51 35.04 14.83
CA PRO A 81 -51.06 34.49 16.04
C PRO A 81 -50.25 33.35 16.62
N ILE A 82 -50.19 33.30 17.95
CA ILE A 82 -49.72 32.16 18.73
C ILE A 82 -50.81 31.78 19.72
N GLU A 83 -51.21 30.52 19.67
CA GLU A 83 -52.14 29.95 20.62
C GLU A 83 -51.39 29.45 21.85
N LEU A 84 -51.90 29.85 23.02
CA LEU A 84 -51.29 29.51 24.30
C LEU A 84 -52.24 28.61 25.10
N GLU A 85 -51.65 27.69 25.85
CA GLU A 85 -52.40 26.89 26.83
C GLU A 85 -52.78 27.76 28.01
N TYR A 86 -51.83 28.51 28.51
CA TYR A 86 -52.14 29.53 29.58
C TYR A 86 -51.00 30.58 29.60
N ILE A 87 -51.41 31.74 30.20
CA ILE A 87 -50.49 32.71 30.76
C ILE A 87 -50.76 32.75 32.26
N LYS A 88 -49.77 32.53 33.09
CA LYS A 88 -49.82 32.62 34.53
C LYS A 88 -48.95 33.79 34.98
N THR A 89 -49.46 34.65 35.76
CA THR A 89 -48.76 35.78 36.34
C THR A 89 -48.95 35.85 37.87
N GLN A 90 -47.89 36.30 38.54
CA GLN A 90 -47.95 36.56 39.99
C GLN A 90 -47.94 38.06 40.24
N ILE A 91 -48.97 38.54 40.91
CA ILE A 91 -49.17 39.94 41.26
C ILE A 91 -48.96 40.06 42.77
N SER A 92 -48.12 40.96 43.23
CA SER A 92 -47.95 41.24 44.68
C SER A 92 -49.16 41.94 45.25
N LEU A 93 -49.71 41.41 46.35
CA LEU A 93 -50.79 42.08 47.08
C LEU A 93 -50.39 43.49 47.58
N ASN A 94 -49.20 43.69 48.00
CA ASN A 94 -48.61 44.96 48.38
C ASN A 94 -48.66 46.02 47.26
N SER A 95 -48.37 45.56 45.98
CA SER A 95 -48.49 46.47 44.84
C SER A 95 -49.90 46.81 44.45
N LEU A 96 -50.85 45.90 44.65
CA LEU A 96 -52.25 46.16 44.46
C LEU A 96 -52.80 47.22 45.47
N ILE A 97 -52.41 47.14 46.74
CA ILE A 97 -52.74 48.12 47.77
C ILE A 97 -52.25 49.53 47.42
N LYS A 98 -51.06 49.61 46.75
CA LYS A 98 -50.47 50.86 46.27
C LYS A 98 -50.98 51.30 44.90
N SER A 99 -52.04 50.66 44.37
CA SER A 99 -52.61 50.91 43.03
C SER A 99 -51.60 50.76 41.88
N GLN A 100 -50.50 49.95 42.10
CA GLN A 100 -49.48 49.64 41.10
C GLN A 100 -49.54 48.15 40.76
N LEU A 101 -49.97 47.84 39.57
CA LEU A 101 -49.94 46.41 39.04
C LEU A 101 -48.52 46.03 38.62
N VAL A 102 -47.68 45.62 39.59
CA VAL A 102 -46.33 45.11 39.28
C VAL A 102 -46.35 43.59 39.31
N THR A 103 -46.13 43.00 38.18
CA THR A 103 -46.00 41.57 38.01
C THR A 103 -44.58 41.13 38.39
N SER A 104 -44.43 40.19 39.32
CA SER A 104 -43.16 39.67 39.75
C SER A 104 -42.61 38.51 38.85
N GLN A 105 -43.54 37.75 38.24
CA GLN A 105 -43.25 36.61 37.39
C GLN A 105 -44.38 36.39 36.39
N VAL A 106 -43.97 36.01 35.14
CA VAL A 106 -44.90 35.59 34.10
C VAL A 106 -44.45 34.23 33.60
N GLU A 107 -45.35 33.27 33.59
CA GLU A 107 -45.17 31.94 32.98
C GLU A 107 -46.14 31.83 31.80
N ILE A 108 -45.63 31.42 30.64
CA ILE A 108 -46.37 31.24 29.39
C ILE A 108 -46.21 29.82 28.92
N SER A 109 -47.26 29.08 28.70
CA SER A 109 -47.23 27.76 28.10
C SER A 109 -47.93 27.80 26.74
N THR A 110 -47.28 27.20 25.74
CA THR A 110 -47.82 27.18 24.38
C THR A 110 -48.57 25.88 24.12
N LYS A 111 -49.64 25.93 23.32
CA LYS A 111 -50.17 24.74 22.64
C LYS A 111 -49.16 24.24 21.60
N PRO A 112 -49.28 23.02 21.03
CA PRO A 112 -48.46 22.60 19.91
C PRO A 112 -48.54 23.60 18.76
N ILE A 113 -47.43 24.24 18.42
CA ILE A 113 -47.33 25.28 17.39
C ILE A 113 -46.41 24.80 16.27
N LEU A 114 -46.69 25.18 15.03
CA LEU A 114 -45.73 25.00 13.96
C LEU A 114 -44.44 25.77 14.25
N LEU A 115 -43.32 25.09 14.29
CA LEU A 115 -42.01 25.66 14.62
C LEU A 115 -41.69 26.91 13.75
N LYS A 116 -42.03 26.84 12.47
CA LYS A 116 -41.87 27.98 11.55
C LYS A 116 -42.69 29.19 11.95
N ASN A 117 -43.94 28.98 12.37
CA ASN A 117 -44.81 30.07 12.80
C ASN A 117 -44.30 30.71 14.09
N PHE A 118 -43.82 29.91 15.04
CA PHE A 118 -43.21 30.41 16.25
C PHE A 118 -41.98 31.29 15.97
N VAL A 119 -41.05 30.81 15.11
CA VAL A 119 -39.88 31.61 14.73
C VAL A 119 -40.28 32.89 13.99
N ALA A 120 -41.26 32.81 13.09
CA ALA A 120 -41.81 33.99 12.41
C ALA A 120 -42.43 35.00 13.39
N PHE A 121 -43.13 34.53 14.45
CA PHE A 121 -43.67 35.37 15.50
C PHE A 121 -42.53 36.05 16.30
N ILE A 122 -41.56 35.30 16.79
CA ILE A 122 -40.40 35.86 17.50
C ILE A 122 -39.63 36.90 16.65
N ARG A 123 -39.44 36.61 15.35
CA ARG A 123 -38.81 37.53 14.42
C ARG A 123 -39.62 38.83 14.24
N SER A 124 -40.94 38.76 14.27
CA SER A 124 -41.76 39.96 14.18
C SER A 124 -41.60 40.91 15.40
N ILE A 125 -41.29 40.35 16.58
CA ILE A 125 -40.99 41.10 17.80
C ILE A 125 -39.57 41.62 17.79
N ASN A 126 -38.60 40.77 17.38
CA ASN A 126 -37.18 41.08 17.41
C ASN A 126 -36.54 40.65 16.07
N ASN A 127 -36.42 41.60 15.16
CA ASN A 127 -35.94 41.36 13.80
C ASN A 127 -34.40 41.16 13.75
N ARG A 128 -33.94 40.00 14.23
CA ARG A 128 -32.52 39.60 14.18
C ARG A 128 -32.23 38.76 12.94
N PRO A 129 -31.02 38.90 12.31
CA PRO A 129 -30.64 38.12 11.14
C PRO A 129 -30.72 36.60 11.36
N GLU A 130 -30.39 36.12 12.58
CA GLU A 130 -30.41 34.72 12.95
C GLU A 130 -31.83 34.12 12.81
N LEU A 131 -32.86 34.86 13.26
CA LEU A 131 -34.25 34.43 13.16
C LEU A 131 -34.76 34.40 11.72
N PHE A 132 -34.27 35.31 10.88
CA PHE A 132 -34.58 35.31 9.45
C PHE A 132 -34.08 34.02 8.78
N PHE A 133 -32.84 33.63 9.06
CA PHE A 133 -32.26 32.38 8.51
C PHE A 133 -32.99 31.15 9.05
N LEU A 134 -33.26 31.09 10.36
CA LEU A 134 -34.01 29.99 10.97
C LEU A 134 -35.41 29.84 10.34
N GLU A 135 -36.20 30.91 10.18
CA GLU A 135 -37.49 30.86 9.52
C GLU A 135 -37.42 30.32 8.09
N ARG A 136 -36.38 30.67 7.35
CA ARG A 136 -36.14 30.21 5.97
C ARG A 136 -35.73 28.76 5.87
N PHE A 137 -34.92 28.30 6.81
CA PHE A 137 -34.41 26.94 6.82
C PHE A 137 -35.39 25.92 7.36
N ILE A 138 -36.23 26.28 8.36
CA ILE A 138 -37.25 25.41 8.91
C ILE A 138 -38.36 25.17 7.89
N LYS A 139 -38.67 23.90 7.60
CA LYS A 139 -39.73 23.48 6.67
C LYS A 139 -40.94 22.92 7.40
N ARG A 140 -40.72 22.12 8.42
CA ARG A 140 -41.72 21.45 9.24
C ARG A 140 -41.31 21.39 10.70
N GLY A 141 -42.21 20.92 11.55
CA GLY A 141 -42.00 20.62 12.95
C GLY A 141 -42.96 21.34 13.86
N TYR A 142 -43.14 20.75 15.02
CA TYR A 142 -44.00 21.26 16.08
C TYR A 142 -43.16 21.62 17.30
N LEU A 143 -43.54 22.69 17.96
CA LEU A 143 -42.93 23.18 19.19
C LEU A 143 -43.99 23.24 20.31
N ILE A 144 -43.61 22.80 21.49
CA ILE A 144 -44.30 23.14 22.75
C ILE A 144 -43.23 23.78 23.65
N ALA A 145 -43.56 24.90 24.27
CA ALA A 145 -42.61 25.62 25.12
C ALA A 145 -43.29 26.26 26.35
N ASP A 146 -42.57 26.17 27.46
CA ASP A 146 -42.88 26.88 28.70
C ASP A 146 -41.83 27.97 28.92
N LEU A 147 -42.30 29.22 29.02
CA LEU A 147 -41.45 30.38 29.19
C LEU A 147 -41.70 30.97 30.58
N LYS A 148 -40.64 31.24 31.33
CA LYS A 148 -40.70 31.85 32.65
C LYS A 148 -39.83 33.10 32.66
N PHE A 149 -40.49 34.21 32.95
CA PHE A 149 -39.85 35.54 33.02
C PHE A 149 -40.02 36.09 34.43
N SER A 150 -38.97 36.67 35.00
CA SER A 150 -39.00 37.38 36.27
C SER A 150 -38.83 38.87 36.03
N PHE A 151 -39.51 39.68 36.82
CA PHE A 151 -39.45 41.15 36.74
C PHE A 151 -38.99 41.71 38.06
N ASP A 152 -38.28 42.83 38.02
CA ASP A 152 -37.94 43.60 39.23
C ASP A 152 -39.13 44.43 39.74
N GLU A 153 -38.95 45.12 40.84
CA GLU A 153 -39.94 45.96 41.45
C GLU A 153 -40.39 47.15 40.60
N PHE A 154 -39.65 47.48 39.57
CA PHE A 154 -39.94 48.50 38.57
C PHE A 154 -40.60 47.94 37.30
N GLY A 155 -40.86 46.65 37.27
CA GLY A 155 -41.44 45.96 36.10
C GLY A 155 -40.47 45.73 34.95
N LYS A 156 -39.15 45.83 35.19
CA LYS A 156 -38.12 45.54 34.20
C LYS A 156 -37.79 44.05 34.20
N LEU A 157 -37.70 43.46 33.01
CA LEU A 157 -37.33 42.06 32.83
C LEU A 157 -35.94 41.77 33.39
N LYS A 158 -35.84 40.77 34.28
CA LYS A 158 -34.56 40.26 34.80
C LYS A 158 -33.91 39.33 33.76
N GLU A 159 -32.59 39.15 33.84
CA GLU A 159 -31.85 38.27 32.94
C GLU A 159 -31.99 36.79 33.31
N ASP A 160 -32.68 36.42 34.38
CA ASP A 160 -32.90 35.06 34.88
C ASP A 160 -34.06 34.31 34.19
N TYR A 161 -34.41 34.67 32.96
CA TYR A 161 -35.45 33.98 32.20
C TYR A 161 -35.11 32.52 31.91
N LYS A 162 -36.14 31.66 31.91
CA LYS A 162 -36.02 30.23 31.56
C LYS A 162 -37.04 29.87 30.51
N ILE A 163 -36.60 29.14 29.47
CA ILE A 163 -37.48 28.62 28.45
C ILE A 163 -37.21 27.12 28.33
N ASN A 164 -38.20 26.31 28.62
CA ASN A 164 -38.16 24.88 28.46
C ASN A 164 -39.10 24.48 27.32
N GLY A 165 -38.78 23.41 26.62
CA GLY A 165 -39.69 22.94 25.59
C GLY A 165 -39.18 21.70 24.88
N LEU A 166 -39.99 21.30 23.92
CA LEU A 166 -39.64 20.20 23.04
C LEU A 166 -39.99 20.54 21.59
N VAL A 167 -39.20 20.03 20.69
CA VAL A 167 -39.47 20.04 19.25
C VAL A 167 -39.68 18.61 18.78
N LYS A 168 -40.69 18.38 17.94
CA LYS A 168 -40.98 17.10 17.31
C LYS A 168 -41.15 17.26 15.80
N GLU A 169 -40.73 16.22 15.07
CA GLU A 169 -40.87 16.11 13.62
C GLU A 169 -40.32 17.34 12.87
N GLY A 170 -39.24 17.93 13.41
CA GLY A 170 -38.56 19.05 12.78
C GLY A 170 -37.93 18.67 11.45
N GLU A 171 -37.99 19.60 10.48
CA GLU A 171 -37.30 19.48 9.19
C GLU A 171 -36.59 20.80 8.88
N ILE A 172 -35.29 20.73 8.66
CA ILE A 172 -34.44 21.88 8.33
C ILE A 172 -33.72 21.62 7.01
N SER A 173 -33.75 22.57 6.10
CA SER A 173 -33.06 22.46 4.80
C SER A 173 -32.04 23.59 4.61
N PHE A 174 -30.77 23.23 4.46
CA PHE A 174 -29.67 24.16 4.22
C PHE A 174 -29.21 24.09 2.75
N PHE A 175 -29.03 25.23 2.07
CA PHE A 175 -28.38 25.33 0.76
C PHE A 175 -28.80 24.26 -0.27
N LYS A 176 -30.08 24.10 -0.55
CA LYS A 176 -30.70 23.22 -1.57
C LYS A 176 -30.35 21.71 -1.53
N LYS A 177 -29.24 21.29 -0.90
CA LYS A 177 -28.76 19.89 -0.93
C LYS A 177 -28.70 19.21 0.45
N ASN A 178 -28.64 19.97 1.55
CA ASN A 178 -28.48 19.39 2.88
C ASN A 178 -29.76 19.51 3.66
N LYS A 179 -30.36 18.38 3.99
CA LYS A 179 -31.63 18.25 4.70
C LYS A 179 -31.40 17.45 5.97
N LEU A 180 -31.96 17.99 7.09
CA LEU A 180 -32.13 17.26 8.34
C LEU A 180 -33.58 17.01 8.54
N GLU A 181 -33.96 15.79 8.81
CA GLU A 181 -35.37 15.35 8.94
C GLU A 181 -35.60 14.69 10.29
N LYS A 182 -36.89 14.57 10.66
CA LYS A 182 -37.34 13.94 11.92
C LYS A 182 -36.55 14.44 13.13
N ILE A 183 -36.32 15.76 13.16
CA ILE A 183 -35.58 16.38 14.25
C ILE A 183 -36.45 16.40 15.48
N ASN A 184 -36.01 15.76 16.56
CA ASN A 184 -36.63 15.77 17.85
C ASN A 184 -35.64 16.16 18.91
N PHE A 185 -36.02 16.98 19.86
CA PHE A 185 -35.17 17.33 21.00
C PHE A 185 -36.00 18.02 22.13
N ILE A 186 -35.51 17.89 23.34
CA ILE A 186 -35.91 18.66 24.49
C ILE A 186 -34.90 19.79 24.68
N PHE A 187 -35.37 21.02 24.94
CA PHE A 187 -34.45 22.12 25.15
C PHE A 187 -34.75 22.87 26.46
N ASN A 188 -33.68 23.40 27.02
CA ASN A 188 -33.72 24.33 28.15
C ASN A 188 -32.79 25.52 27.82
N ILE A 189 -33.38 26.70 27.82
CA ILE A 189 -32.67 27.95 27.58
C ILE A 189 -32.75 28.79 28.87
N ALA A 190 -31.58 29.16 29.39
CA ALA A 190 -31.43 30.03 30.52
C ALA A 190 -30.33 31.03 30.24
N GLU A 191 -30.63 32.33 30.34
CA GLU A 191 -29.70 33.41 30.02
C GLU A 191 -29.03 33.21 28.61
N ASN A 192 -27.73 32.90 28.62
CA ASN A 192 -26.95 32.73 27.41
C ASN A 192 -26.60 31.23 27.13
N ASN A 193 -27.23 30.28 27.87
CA ASN A 193 -27.02 28.86 27.73
C ASN A 193 -28.23 28.19 27.08
N PHE A 194 -27.99 27.44 26.01
CA PHE A 194 -28.99 26.65 25.29
C PHE A 194 -28.60 25.18 25.44
N ASN A 195 -29.34 24.43 26.23
CA ASN A 195 -29.08 23.01 26.45
C ASN A 195 -30.13 22.21 25.71
N PHE A 196 -29.68 21.24 24.89
CA PHE A 196 -30.54 20.31 24.19
C PHE A 196 -30.26 18.90 24.68
N ARG A 197 -31.32 18.14 24.92
CA ARG A 197 -31.28 16.74 25.37
C ARG A 197 -32.13 15.88 24.48
N ASP A 198 -31.80 14.57 24.44
CA ASP A 198 -32.56 13.58 23.69
C ASP A 198 -32.72 13.98 22.21
N VAL A 199 -31.65 14.54 21.64
CA VAL A 199 -31.66 15.02 20.26
C VAL A 199 -31.58 13.82 19.33
N SER A 200 -32.51 13.74 18.39
CA SER A 200 -32.50 12.79 17.29
C SER A 200 -32.79 13.48 15.97
N PHE A 201 -32.15 13.08 14.92
CA PHE A 201 -32.41 13.56 13.56
C PHE A 201 -31.91 12.60 12.52
N ASP A 202 -32.50 12.61 11.33
CA ASP A 202 -32.06 11.89 10.17
C ASP A 202 -31.31 12.84 9.22
N ALA A 203 -30.14 12.42 8.76
CA ALA A 203 -29.35 13.11 7.74
C ALA A 203 -28.84 12.08 6.72
N LYS A 204 -29.15 12.28 5.44
CA LYS A 204 -28.73 11.36 4.37
C LYS A 204 -29.11 9.89 4.64
N ASN A 205 -30.29 9.65 5.15
CA ASN A 205 -30.84 8.35 5.56
C ASN A 205 -30.11 7.67 6.72
N ILE A 206 -29.33 8.42 7.49
CA ILE A 206 -28.66 7.95 8.70
C ILE A 206 -29.30 8.62 9.89
N ASN A 207 -29.66 7.83 10.90
CA ASN A 207 -30.20 8.34 12.15
C ASN A 207 -29.07 8.71 13.11
N PHE A 208 -29.06 9.96 13.56
CA PHE A 208 -28.12 10.50 14.53
C PHE A 208 -28.83 10.80 15.85
N LEU A 209 -28.14 10.50 16.94
CA LEU A 209 -28.60 10.69 18.30
C LEU A 209 -27.59 11.54 19.07
N SER A 210 -28.09 12.41 19.96
CA SER A 210 -27.23 13.13 20.90
C SER A 210 -27.95 13.20 22.25
N GLU A 211 -27.33 12.70 23.30
CA GLU A 211 -27.84 12.78 24.65
C GLU A 211 -27.79 14.22 25.18
N LYS A 212 -26.77 14.98 24.79
CA LYS A 212 -26.53 16.35 25.22
C LYS A 212 -25.83 17.17 24.16
N LEU A 213 -26.42 18.30 23.82
CA LEU A 213 -25.83 19.34 23.00
C LEU A 213 -25.99 20.67 23.72
N ASN A 214 -24.90 21.44 23.80
CA ASN A 214 -24.88 22.72 24.48
C ASN A 214 -24.44 23.84 23.55
N ILE A 215 -25.14 24.97 23.58
CA ILE A 215 -24.76 26.20 22.91
C ILE A 215 -24.63 27.29 23.97
N LYS A 216 -23.46 27.88 24.09
CA LYS A 216 -23.20 29.00 24.98
C LYS A 216 -22.97 30.28 24.17
N LYS A 217 -23.77 31.29 24.39
CA LYS A 217 -23.62 32.60 23.75
C LYS A 217 -22.60 33.44 24.54
N ASN A 218 -21.55 33.88 23.88
CA ASN A 218 -20.59 34.87 24.36
C ASN A 218 -20.83 36.20 23.65
N LYS A 219 -20.21 37.30 24.12
CA LYS A 219 -20.42 38.62 23.53
C LYS A 219 -20.26 38.70 22.01
N LYS A 220 -19.38 37.88 21.40
CA LYS A 220 -19.03 37.94 19.98
C LYS A 220 -19.23 36.62 19.21
N ASN A 221 -19.54 35.52 19.89
CA ASN A 221 -19.64 34.19 19.23
C ASN A 221 -20.54 33.25 20.02
N TYR A 222 -20.90 32.12 19.38
CA TYR A 222 -21.59 30.99 19.99
C TYR A 222 -20.63 29.83 20.07
N LEU A 223 -20.39 29.30 21.27
CA LEU A 223 -19.65 28.05 21.48
C LEU A 223 -20.63 26.90 21.47
N ILE A 224 -20.44 25.94 20.56
CA ILE A 224 -21.29 24.77 20.40
C ILE A 224 -20.46 23.53 20.76
N LYS A 225 -21.02 22.72 21.69
CA LYS A 225 -20.40 21.47 22.13
C LYS A 225 -21.43 20.35 22.20
N GLY A 226 -21.06 19.16 21.86
CA GLY A 226 -21.97 18.02 21.97
C GLY A 226 -21.34 16.71 21.57
N ILE A 227 -22.08 15.64 21.81
CA ILE A 227 -21.74 14.29 21.40
C ILE A 227 -22.84 13.83 20.43
N ILE A 228 -22.45 13.43 19.22
CA ILE A 228 -23.36 12.87 18.22
C ILE A 228 -22.96 11.43 17.93
N LYS A 229 -23.94 10.54 17.98
CA LYS A 229 -23.77 9.10 17.75
C LYS A 229 -24.68 8.65 16.60
N ASN A 230 -24.24 7.68 15.82
CA ASN A 230 -25.10 6.85 15.01
C ASN A 230 -24.91 5.38 15.36
N LYS A 231 -25.95 4.59 15.19
CA LYS A 231 -25.86 3.13 15.32
C LYS A 231 -25.72 2.54 13.92
N ASN A 232 -25.25 1.30 13.84
CA ASN A 232 -25.02 0.53 12.63
C ASN A 232 -25.78 1.01 11.38
N SER A 233 -25.14 1.88 10.61
CA SER A 233 -25.74 2.57 9.47
C SER A 233 -24.94 2.29 8.21
N PRO A 234 -25.57 2.18 7.03
CA PRO A 234 -24.85 2.02 5.77
C PRO A 234 -24.12 3.32 5.40
N LEU A 235 -22.86 3.19 5.04
CA LEU A 235 -22.08 4.28 4.47
C LEU A 235 -22.53 4.50 3.02
N ASN A 236 -22.97 5.71 2.70
CA ASN A 236 -23.39 6.08 1.37
C ASN A 236 -22.47 7.13 0.73
N ASP A 237 -22.50 7.22 -0.60
CA ASP A 237 -21.65 8.14 -1.37
C ASP A 237 -21.88 9.61 -1.02
N GLU A 238 -23.09 9.97 -0.61
CA GLU A 238 -23.43 11.34 -0.24
C GLU A 238 -22.72 11.77 1.04
N LEU A 239 -22.55 10.85 1.99
CA LEU A 239 -21.79 11.10 3.23
C LEU A 239 -20.28 11.19 2.92
N LEU A 240 -19.76 10.30 2.08
CA LEU A 240 -18.36 10.34 1.64
C LEU A 240 -18.00 11.66 0.94
N GLN A 241 -18.92 12.22 0.14
CA GLN A 241 -18.72 13.53 -0.49
C GLN A 241 -18.64 14.69 0.52
N ILE A 242 -19.36 14.61 1.64
CA ILE A 242 -19.31 15.62 2.70
C ILE A 242 -17.95 15.62 3.40
N ILE A 243 -17.40 14.44 3.66
CA ILE A 243 -16.13 14.26 4.36
C ILE A 243 -14.94 14.72 3.48
N LYS A 244 -15.13 14.90 2.17
CA LYS A 244 -14.12 15.37 1.20
C LYS A 244 -12.76 14.68 1.31
N ILE A 245 -12.74 13.43 1.74
CA ILE A 245 -11.53 12.62 1.64
C ILE A 245 -11.36 12.27 0.16
N LYS A 246 -10.66 13.10 -0.57
CA LYS A 246 -10.25 12.87 -1.96
C LYS A 246 -9.15 11.79 -1.99
N TYR A 247 -9.51 10.55 -1.72
CA TYR A 247 -8.65 9.42 -2.05
C TYR A 247 -9.34 8.56 -3.09
N PRO A 248 -9.07 8.79 -4.39
CA PRO A 248 -9.70 8.05 -5.50
C PRO A 248 -9.25 6.59 -5.62
N GLN A 249 -8.50 6.08 -4.65
CA GLN A 249 -7.89 4.75 -4.75
C GLN A 249 -8.52 3.68 -3.84
N PHE A 250 -9.46 4.06 -2.96
CA PHE A 250 -10.11 3.13 -2.04
C PHE A 250 -11.62 3.26 -2.16
N ASP A 251 -12.22 2.43 -3.00
CA ASP A 251 -13.67 2.32 -3.11
C ASP A 251 -14.18 1.36 -2.02
N LEU A 252 -14.70 1.92 -0.93
CA LEU A 252 -15.39 1.17 0.11
C LEU A 252 -16.84 0.93 -0.30
N ILE A 253 -17.25 -0.32 -0.35
CA ILE A 253 -18.63 -0.74 -0.68
C ILE A 253 -19.18 -1.62 0.44
N ASN A 254 -20.51 -1.74 0.51
CA ASN A 254 -21.20 -2.58 1.51
C ASN A 254 -20.72 -2.31 2.94
N THR A 255 -20.45 -1.03 3.26
CA THR A 255 -19.88 -0.62 4.54
C THR A 255 -20.98 -0.25 5.53
N ASN A 256 -20.96 -0.89 6.69
CA ASN A 256 -21.76 -0.50 7.85
C ASN A 256 -20.86 0.06 8.94
N PHE A 257 -21.26 1.18 9.52
CA PHE A 257 -20.46 1.87 10.51
C PHE A 257 -21.29 2.40 11.69
N GLU A 258 -20.62 2.52 12.83
CA GLU A 258 -21.12 3.22 14.02
C GLU A 258 -20.13 4.31 14.39
N THR A 259 -20.62 5.44 14.85
CA THR A 259 -19.75 6.51 15.36
C THR A 259 -20.23 7.10 16.67
N ASN A 260 -19.25 7.55 17.44
CA ASN A 260 -19.47 8.41 18.61
C ASN A 260 -18.51 9.61 18.45
N ASN A 261 -19.08 10.78 18.19
CA ASN A 261 -18.35 12.00 17.85
C ASN A 261 -18.52 13.04 18.93
N ASP A 262 -17.46 13.39 19.63
CA ASP A 262 -17.40 14.55 20.52
C ASP A 262 -16.88 15.74 19.69
N PHE A 263 -17.62 16.84 19.68
CA PHE A 263 -17.28 18.00 18.89
C PHE A 263 -17.41 19.32 19.64
N SER A 264 -16.58 20.27 19.26
CA SER A 264 -16.60 21.64 19.77
C SER A 264 -16.23 22.60 18.64
N PHE A 265 -17.00 23.69 18.51
CA PHE A 265 -16.66 24.75 17.56
C PHE A 265 -17.32 26.07 17.97
N ASN A 266 -16.79 27.17 17.44
CA ASN A 266 -17.36 28.50 17.58
C ASN A 266 -18.02 28.92 16.27
N ILE A 267 -19.16 29.62 16.39
CA ILE A 267 -19.78 30.36 15.28
C ILE A 267 -19.67 31.86 15.59
N ASP A 268 -19.08 32.63 14.70
CA ASP A 268 -19.02 34.09 14.84
C ASP A 268 -20.30 34.77 14.33
N ASN A 269 -20.43 36.10 14.54
CA ASN A 269 -21.58 36.88 14.12
C ASN A 269 -21.81 36.91 12.59
N LYS A 270 -20.85 36.42 11.80
CA LYS A 270 -20.94 36.24 10.34
C LYS A 270 -21.27 34.79 9.95
N PHE A 271 -21.69 33.97 10.92
CA PHE A 271 -21.97 32.53 10.75
C PHE A 271 -20.83 31.68 10.24
N LYS A 272 -19.56 32.12 10.46
CA LYS A 272 -18.37 31.34 10.12
C LYS A 272 -18.00 30.44 11.27
N ILE A 273 -17.77 29.14 10.95
CA ILE A 273 -17.26 28.15 11.90
C ILE A 273 -15.76 28.41 12.12
N LYS A 274 -15.35 28.45 13.39
CA LYS A 274 -13.97 28.61 13.86
C LYS A 274 -13.66 27.58 14.93
N ASN A 275 -12.39 27.24 15.06
CA ASN A 275 -11.88 26.34 16.10
C ASN A 275 -12.70 25.03 16.15
N LEU A 276 -12.87 24.42 14.97
CA LEU A 276 -13.58 23.13 14.89
C LEU A 276 -12.65 22.03 15.41
N GLU A 277 -13.12 21.33 16.44
CA GLU A 277 -12.49 20.17 17.03
C GLU A 277 -13.51 19.03 17.01
N ILE A 278 -13.09 17.85 16.53
CA ILE A 278 -13.91 16.65 16.51
C ILE A 278 -13.05 15.48 16.94
N ASN A 279 -13.51 14.72 17.95
CA ASN A 279 -12.92 13.47 18.36
C ASN A 279 -13.96 12.37 18.15
N SER A 280 -13.63 11.39 17.32
CA SER A 280 -14.55 10.35 16.90
C SER A 280 -14.00 8.96 17.24
N SER A 281 -14.87 8.12 17.76
CA SER A 281 -14.68 6.67 17.83
C SER A 281 -15.57 6.05 16.77
N ILE A 282 -14.97 5.34 15.81
CA ILE A 282 -15.67 4.76 14.66
C ILE A 282 -15.47 3.24 14.72
N LEU A 283 -16.57 2.51 14.58
CA LEU A 283 -16.57 1.05 14.43
C LEU A 283 -17.10 0.71 13.03
N ILE A 284 -16.32 -0.04 12.27
CA ILE A 284 -16.75 -0.63 11.00
C ILE A 284 -16.82 -2.14 11.22
N ASN A 285 -18.03 -2.67 11.31
CA ASN A 285 -18.27 -4.08 11.57
C ASN A 285 -17.93 -4.92 10.34
N SER A 286 -18.30 -4.46 9.16
CA SER A 286 -18.01 -5.08 7.88
C SER A 286 -17.92 -4.03 6.79
N SER A 287 -17.02 -4.25 5.84
CA SER A 287 -16.83 -3.44 4.65
C SER A 287 -16.13 -4.24 3.57
N GLN A 288 -16.23 -3.81 2.33
CA GLN A 288 -15.47 -4.38 1.24
C GLN A 288 -14.70 -3.28 0.52
N LEU A 289 -13.43 -3.55 0.29
CA LEU A 289 -12.55 -2.69 -0.48
C LEU A 289 -12.39 -3.24 -1.89
N LYS A 290 -12.74 -2.45 -2.91
CA LYS A 290 -12.58 -2.85 -4.30
C LYS A 290 -11.11 -2.85 -4.68
N LYS A 291 -10.65 -3.96 -5.25
CA LYS A 291 -9.28 -4.16 -5.72
C LYS A 291 -8.91 -3.16 -6.81
N ASN A 292 -7.78 -2.49 -6.66
CA ASN A 292 -7.26 -1.60 -7.68
C ASN A 292 -6.23 -2.30 -8.59
N ASN A 293 -5.87 -1.67 -9.72
CA ASN A 293 -4.96 -2.24 -10.72
C ASN A 293 -3.54 -2.56 -10.19
N LEU A 294 -3.10 -1.94 -9.09
CA LEU A 294 -1.78 -2.21 -8.49
C LEU A 294 -1.75 -3.56 -7.77
N ILE A 295 -2.83 -3.89 -7.07
CA ILE A 295 -2.96 -5.15 -6.34
C ILE A 295 -3.24 -6.29 -7.33
N SER A 296 -4.06 -6.06 -8.37
CA SER A 296 -4.51 -7.09 -9.31
C SER A 296 -3.40 -7.70 -10.17
N LYS A 297 -2.36 -6.95 -10.50
CA LYS A 297 -1.27 -7.43 -11.37
C LYS A 297 -0.29 -8.37 -10.67
N ASN A 298 -0.08 -8.19 -9.38
CA ASN A 298 0.99 -8.85 -8.64
C ASN A 298 0.49 -9.98 -7.70
N PHE A 299 -0.81 -9.98 -7.38
CA PHE A 299 -1.41 -10.96 -6.47
C PHE A 299 -2.61 -11.61 -7.16
N ILE A 300 -2.41 -12.83 -7.69
CA ILE A 300 -3.37 -13.51 -8.57
C ILE A 300 -4.62 -13.92 -7.83
N GLU A 301 -4.51 -14.35 -6.60
CA GLU A 301 -5.60 -14.95 -5.84
C GLU A 301 -6.22 -14.02 -4.80
N ILE A 302 -5.89 -12.73 -4.81
CA ILE A 302 -6.66 -11.75 -4.04
C ILE A 302 -7.97 -11.52 -4.78
N ASN A 303 -9.10 -11.76 -4.10
CA ASN A 303 -10.42 -11.50 -4.63
C ASN A 303 -10.57 -10.05 -5.12
N ASP A 304 -11.46 -9.80 -6.08
CA ASP A 304 -11.74 -8.44 -6.56
C ASP A 304 -12.28 -7.52 -5.46
N LEU A 305 -12.89 -8.12 -4.44
CA LEU A 305 -13.33 -7.47 -3.22
C LEU A 305 -12.53 -8.01 -2.03
N ILE A 306 -11.86 -7.11 -1.33
CA ILE A 306 -11.11 -7.40 -0.10
C ILE A 306 -12.05 -7.15 1.07
N ASP A 307 -12.37 -8.18 1.85
CA ASP A 307 -13.23 -8.04 3.02
C ASP A 307 -12.48 -7.39 4.18
N LEU A 308 -13.10 -6.39 4.79
CA LEU A 308 -12.65 -5.71 6.00
C LEU A 308 -13.63 -6.01 7.14
N ARG A 309 -13.12 -6.29 8.34
CA ARG A 309 -13.94 -6.63 9.50
C ARG A 309 -13.39 -6.05 10.81
N ASP A 310 -14.30 -5.68 11.70
CA ASP A 310 -14.02 -5.28 13.09
C ASP A 310 -12.99 -4.13 13.19
N HIS A 311 -13.08 -3.13 12.30
CA HIS A 311 -12.20 -1.97 12.35
C HIS A 311 -12.65 -1.00 13.45
N LYS A 312 -11.80 -0.79 14.43
CA LYS A 312 -11.96 0.23 15.48
C LYS A 312 -11.02 1.38 15.19
N ILE A 313 -11.59 2.56 14.94
CA ILE A 313 -10.85 3.74 14.50
C ILE A 313 -11.09 4.87 15.48
N LYS A 314 -10.01 5.50 15.94
CA LYS A 314 -10.04 6.79 16.63
C LYS A 314 -9.67 7.87 15.63
N ALA A 315 -10.49 8.88 15.50
CA ALA A 315 -10.25 10.00 14.62
C ALA A 315 -10.27 11.31 15.42
N SER A 316 -9.32 12.18 15.15
CA SER A 316 -9.27 13.52 15.74
C SER A 316 -9.06 14.56 14.64
N TYR A 317 -9.88 15.59 14.63
CA TYR A 317 -9.76 16.73 13.73
C TYR A 317 -9.63 18.00 14.56
N VAL A 318 -8.44 18.58 14.58
CA VAL A 318 -8.11 19.78 15.34
C VAL A 318 -7.21 20.69 14.50
N ASN A 319 -7.48 21.97 14.44
CA ASN A 319 -6.69 22.97 13.71
C ASN A 319 -6.44 22.59 12.22
N LYS A 320 -7.44 22.03 11.56
CA LYS A 320 -7.41 21.53 10.18
C LYS A 320 -6.50 20.31 9.95
N LYS A 321 -6.00 19.70 11.02
CA LYS A 321 -5.25 18.47 11.00
C LYS A 321 -6.17 17.30 11.35
N LEU A 322 -6.21 16.28 10.48
CA LEU A 322 -6.90 15.02 10.71
C LEU A 322 -5.89 13.97 11.13
N SER A 323 -6.12 13.32 12.26
CA SER A 323 -5.38 12.15 12.72
C SER A 323 -6.31 10.98 12.87
N LEU A 324 -5.94 9.83 12.31
CA LEU A 324 -6.67 8.57 12.43
C LEU A 324 -5.73 7.50 12.99
N GLU A 325 -6.20 6.74 13.95
CA GLU A 325 -5.55 5.53 14.45
C GLU A 325 -6.56 4.38 14.38
N GLY A 326 -6.22 3.30 13.69
CA GLY A 326 -7.14 2.19 13.50
C GLY A 326 -6.50 0.82 13.64
N LYS A 327 -7.33 -0.14 14.06
CA LYS A 327 -7.00 -1.57 14.09
C LYS A 327 -8.22 -2.36 13.62
N GLY A 328 -7.98 -3.38 12.78
CA GLY A 328 -9.03 -4.25 12.29
C GLY A 328 -8.46 -5.49 11.63
N GLN A 329 -9.29 -6.16 10.84
CA GLN A 329 -8.94 -7.36 10.10
C GLN A 329 -9.20 -7.16 8.62
N VAL A 330 -8.31 -7.69 7.78
CA VAL A 330 -8.39 -7.67 6.32
C VAL A 330 -8.24 -9.08 5.78
N LYS A 331 -9.10 -9.48 4.84
CA LYS A 331 -9.04 -10.80 4.21
C LYS A 331 -8.52 -10.66 2.79
N PHE A 332 -7.25 -11.02 2.59
CA PHE A 332 -6.62 -10.95 1.27
C PHE A 332 -6.98 -12.16 0.37
N GLN A 333 -6.99 -13.35 0.95
CA GLN A 333 -7.35 -14.61 0.29
C GLN A 333 -8.34 -15.38 1.16
N ASN A 334 -7.90 -16.39 1.90
CA ASN A 334 -8.76 -17.25 2.69
C ASN A 334 -8.84 -16.89 4.18
N LYS A 335 -7.89 -16.12 4.70
CA LYS A 335 -7.76 -15.80 6.13
C LYS A 335 -7.90 -14.32 6.40
N TYR A 336 -8.41 -14.00 7.58
CA TYR A 336 -8.41 -12.64 8.11
C TYR A 336 -7.09 -12.35 8.79
N GLU A 337 -6.43 -11.28 8.35
CA GLU A 337 -5.13 -10.82 8.83
C GLU A 337 -5.28 -9.53 9.63
N ILE A 338 -4.44 -9.34 10.63
CA ILE A 338 -4.51 -8.15 11.50
C ILE A 338 -3.82 -6.98 10.81
N ILE A 339 -4.51 -5.85 10.77
CA ILE A 339 -3.97 -4.59 10.30
C ILE A 339 -4.10 -3.51 11.38
N LYS A 340 -3.03 -2.74 11.59
CA LYS A 340 -3.01 -1.52 12.40
C LYS A 340 -2.52 -0.40 11.50
N TYR A 341 -3.14 0.77 11.60
CA TYR A 341 -2.76 1.91 10.76
C TYR A 341 -2.93 3.22 11.50
N GLU A 342 -2.07 4.16 11.15
CA GLU A 342 -2.09 5.55 11.58
C GLU A 342 -2.03 6.43 10.34
N LEU A 343 -2.88 7.45 10.28
CA LEU A 343 -2.94 8.41 9.19
C LEU A 343 -2.99 9.81 9.76
N ILE A 344 -2.15 10.67 9.24
CA ILE A 344 -2.14 12.11 9.55
C ILE A 344 -2.28 12.85 8.22
N ASN A 345 -3.27 13.75 8.18
CA ASN A 345 -3.49 14.64 7.03
C ASN A 345 -3.50 16.08 7.51
N GLU A 346 -2.62 16.91 6.94
CA GLU A 346 -2.52 18.34 7.21
C GLU A 346 -2.40 19.09 5.88
N GLY A 347 -3.51 19.68 5.43
CA GLY A 347 -3.58 20.36 4.14
C GLY A 347 -3.40 19.43 2.95
N SER A 348 -2.27 19.51 2.24
CA SER A 348 -1.89 18.63 1.13
C SER A 348 -1.08 17.41 1.58
N ASP A 349 -0.57 17.44 2.81
CA ASP A 349 0.40 16.45 3.29
C ASP A 349 -0.33 15.27 3.94
N LEU A 350 0.03 14.08 3.49
CA LEU A 350 -0.51 12.82 3.99
C LEU A 350 0.61 11.93 4.45
N ASP A 351 0.60 11.61 5.74
CA ASP A 351 1.44 10.58 6.34
C ASP A 351 0.57 9.38 6.69
N LEU A 352 0.93 8.20 6.18
CA LEU A 352 0.27 6.92 6.50
C LEU A 352 1.31 5.90 6.95
N VAL A 353 1.08 5.30 8.08
CA VAL A 353 1.82 4.14 8.56
C VAL A 353 0.86 2.99 8.75
N SER A 354 1.18 1.80 8.22
CA SER A 354 0.37 0.60 8.44
C SER A 354 1.26 -0.57 8.79
N ASN A 355 0.83 -1.37 9.77
CA ASN A 355 1.46 -2.62 10.17
C ASN A 355 0.48 -3.75 9.90
N ILE A 356 0.90 -4.75 9.12
CA ILE A 356 0.11 -5.91 8.74
C ILE A 356 0.81 -7.15 9.29
N GLU A 357 0.08 -7.96 10.04
CA GLU A 357 0.51 -9.28 10.49
C GLU A 357 -0.14 -10.32 9.58
N LEU A 358 0.63 -10.82 8.61
CA LEU A 358 0.18 -11.75 7.59
C LEU A 358 0.50 -13.18 8.04
N SER A 359 -0.50 -13.99 8.29
CA SER A 359 -0.33 -15.38 8.69
C SER A 359 0.07 -16.26 7.51
N GLU A 360 -0.58 -16.09 6.36
CA GLU A 360 -0.34 -16.87 5.15
C GLU A 360 -0.81 -16.13 3.90
N LEU A 361 -0.02 -16.19 2.82
CA LEU A 361 -0.38 -15.65 1.52
C LEU A 361 0.30 -16.45 0.40
N ASP A 362 -0.44 -16.77 -0.62
CA ASP A 362 0.07 -17.40 -1.83
C ASP A 362 0.37 -16.35 -2.90
N ILE A 363 1.55 -16.45 -3.52
CA ILE A 363 1.98 -15.58 -4.61
C ILE A 363 2.42 -16.41 -5.82
N LYS A 364 2.19 -15.90 -7.02
CA LYS A 364 2.65 -16.56 -8.25
C LYS A 364 4.16 -16.44 -8.37
N ASN A 365 4.82 -17.57 -8.62
CA ASN A 365 6.24 -17.60 -8.94
C ASN A 365 6.50 -17.01 -10.33
N GLN A 366 7.56 -16.22 -10.47
CA GLN A 366 7.97 -15.62 -11.74
C GLN A 366 8.92 -16.58 -12.49
N ASN A 367 8.85 -16.61 -13.82
CA ASN A 367 9.70 -17.47 -14.65
C ASN A 367 11.20 -17.21 -14.42
N LEU A 368 11.58 -15.95 -14.21
CA LEU A 368 12.95 -15.58 -13.89
C LEU A 368 13.47 -16.23 -12.59
N ILE A 369 12.61 -16.38 -11.58
CA ILE A 369 12.99 -17.05 -10.33
C ILE A 369 13.22 -18.53 -10.57
N ARG A 370 12.43 -19.19 -11.42
CA ARG A 370 12.58 -20.61 -11.74
C ARG A 370 13.84 -20.93 -12.52
N GLU A 371 14.33 -20.01 -13.31
CA GLU A 371 15.60 -20.16 -14.03
C GLU A 371 16.76 -20.41 -13.05
N TYR A 372 16.77 -19.69 -11.92
CA TYR A 372 17.82 -19.84 -10.89
C TYR A 372 17.43 -20.81 -9.76
N LEU A 373 16.13 -21.01 -9.52
CA LEU A 373 15.57 -21.89 -8.48
C LEU A 373 14.65 -22.94 -9.15
N PRO A 374 15.17 -23.92 -9.89
CA PRO A 374 14.39 -24.76 -10.79
C PRO A 374 13.40 -25.70 -10.08
N LYS A 375 13.57 -25.95 -8.79
CA LYS A 375 12.65 -26.78 -7.99
C LYS A 375 11.53 -26.01 -7.30
N THR A 376 11.45 -24.70 -7.48
CA THR A 376 10.36 -23.91 -6.91
C THR A 376 9.05 -24.19 -7.62
N LYS A 377 7.97 -24.20 -6.83
CA LYS A 377 6.61 -24.41 -7.34
C LYS A 377 6.09 -23.17 -8.09
N ASP A 378 5.00 -23.35 -8.83
CA ASP A 378 4.27 -22.28 -9.52
C ASP A 378 3.70 -21.25 -8.55
N ILE A 379 3.34 -21.71 -7.34
CA ILE A 379 2.83 -20.90 -6.26
C ILE A 379 3.81 -21.00 -5.09
N LEU A 380 4.28 -19.85 -4.63
CA LEU A 380 5.11 -19.69 -3.45
C LEU A 380 4.23 -19.30 -2.27
N ASN A 381 4.36 -20.00 -1.16
CA ASN A 381 3.61 -19.74 0.05
C ASN A 381 4.44 -18.90 1.02
N LEU A 382 3.90 -17.75 1.41
CA LEU A 382 4.46 -16.84 2.41
C LEU A 382 3.80 -17.11 3.76
N LYS A 383 4.58 -17.16 4.86
CA LYS A 383 4.03 -17.35 6.22
C LYS A 383 4.66 -16.40 7.24
N ASN A 384 3.85 -16.02 8.22
CA ASN A 384 4.25 -15.24 9.39
C ASN A 384 4.98 -13.94 9.03
N HIS A 385 4.46 -13.22 8.02
CA HIS A 385 5.06 -11.95 7.62
C HIS A 385 4.58 -10.80 8.50
N LYS A 386 5.53 -10.00 8.96
CA LYS A 386 5.29 -8.69 9.56
C LYS A 386 5.66 -7.63 8.52
N ILE A 387 4.67 -6.89 8.07
CA ILE A 387 4.82 -5.91 6.98
C ILE A 387 4.53 -4.52 7.55
N LYS A 388 5.45 -3.60 7.37
CA LYS A 388 5.28 -2.19 7.66
C LYS A 388 5.23 -1.40 6.34
N LEU A 389 4.14 -0.69 6.12
CA LEU A 389 3.93 0.21 5.01
C LEU A 389 3.99 1.64 5.53
N ASN A 390 4.77 2.51 4.89
CA ASN A 390 4.81 3.94 5.16
C ASN A 390 4.57 4.70 3.85
N TYR A 391 3.73 5.73 3.92
CA TYR A 391 3.55 6.68 2.85
C TYR A 391 3.75 8.08 3.42
N LYS A 392 4.74 8.80 2.93
CA LYS A 392 5.08 10.15 3.34
C LYS A 392 5.77 10.89 2.19
N ASP A 393 5.48 12.18 1.99
CA ASP A 393 6.10 13.02 0.96
C ASP A 393 6.06 12.40 -0.45
N ASN A 394 4.94 11.76 -0.81
CA ASN A 394 4.77 11.00 -2.05
C ASN A 394 5.75 9.81 -2.21
N ILE A 395 6.37 9.37 -1.12
CA ILE A 395 7.21 8.17 -1.07
C ILE A 395 6.39 7.07 -0.41
N LEU A 396 6.13 6.00 -1.16
CA LEU A 396 5.60 4.76 -0.59
C LEU A 396 6.77 3.84 -0.27
N SER A 397 6.86 3.35 0.95
CA SER A 397 7.82 2.31 1.31
C SER A 397 7.14 1.15 2.02
N LEU A 398 7.64 -0.05 1.75
CA LEU A 398 7.17 -1.29 2.34
C LEU A 398 8.40 -2.05 2.84
N LYS A 399 8.40 -2.43 4.11
CA LYS A 399 9.41 -3.29 4.72
C LYS A 399 8.71 -4.50 5.32
N GLY A 400 9.19 -5.68 4.99
CA GLY A 400 8.61 -6.90 5.53
C GLY A 400 9.66 -7.95 5.86
N SER A 401 9.29 -8.87 6.72
CA SER A 401 10.07 -10.08 7.03
C SER A 401 9.15 -11.21 7.42
N GLY A 402 9.52 -12.43 7.08
CA GLY A 402 8.76 -13.63 7.36
C GLY A 402 9.45 -14.85 6.78
N THR A 403 8.68 -15.84 6.38
CA THR A 403 9.20 -17.04 5.72
C THR A 403 8.52 -17.31 4.39
N ILE A 404 9.26 -17.84 3.44
CA ILE A 404 8.80 -18.24 2.12
C ILE A 404 9.10 -19.72 1.89
N LYS A 405 8.15 -20.45 1.34
CA LYS A 405 8.35 -21.85 0.93
C LYS A 405 8.83 -21.88 -0.50
N LEU A 406 10.11 -22.16 -0.69
CA LEU A 406 10.73 -22.27 -2.01
C LEU A 406 10.53 -23.66 -2.64
N ASP A 407 10.85 -24.71 -1.91
CA ASP A 407 10.65 -26.12 -2.31
C ASP A 407 9.88 -26.88 -1.20
N LYS A 408 10.60 -27.56 -0.33
CA LYS A 408 10.01 -28.37 0.76
C LYS A 408 9.89 -27.60 2.06
N GLU A 409 10.85 -26.76 2.37
CA GLU A 409 10.99 -26.04 3.63
C GLU A 409 10.74 -24.54 3.52
N PHE A 410 10.47 -23.94 4.68
CA PHE A 410 10.32 -22.49 4.79
C PHE A 410 11.69 -21.85 5.05
N ASN A 411 12.04 -20.88 4.21
CA ASN A 411 13.26 -20.10 4.29
C ASN A 411 12.94 -18.68 4.77
N LYS A 412 13.82 -18.09 5.57
CA LYS A 412 13.60 -16.70 6.01
C LYS A 412 13.80 -15.73 4.85
N ILE A 413 12.94 -14.73 4.81
CA ILE A 413 13.03 -13.64 3.84
C ILE A 413 12.80 -12.31 4.54
N GLY A 414 13.66 -11.35 4.23
CA GLY A 414 13.48 -9.93 4.51
C GLY A 414 13.42 -9.16 3.21
N TYR A 415 12.59 -8.13 3.13
CA TYR A 415 12.50 -7.31 1.94
C TYR A 415 12.17 -5.86 2.28
N PHE A 416 12.68 -4.97 1.46
CA PHE A 416 12.35 -3.57 1.46
C PHE A 416 12.05 -3.12 0.04
N PHE A 417 11.02 -2.32 -0.10
CA PHE A 417 10.62 -1.73 -1.35
C PHE A 417 10.26 -0.27 -1.12
N SER A 418 10.69 0.65 -2.00
CA SER A 418 10.21 2.02 -1.97
C SER A 418 10.04 2.59 -3.37
N THR A 419 9.08 3.51 -3.51
CA THR A 419 8.83 4.18 -4.78
C THR A 419 8.75 5.69 -4.61
N LYS A 420 9.48 6.41 -5.46
CA LYS A 420 9.42 7.87 -5.57
C LYS A 420 9.52 8.25 -7.06
N ASN A 421 8.59 9.05 -7.57
CA ASN A 421 8.64 9.58 -8.94
C ASN A 421 8.87 8.49 -10.02
N LYS A 422 8.16 7.36 -9.95
CA LYS A 422 8.30 6.21 -10.86
C LYS A 422 9.65 5.49 -10.82
N ARG A 423 10.48 5.74 -9.82
CA ARG A 423 11.66 4.95 -9.48
C ARG A 423 11.30 4.02 -8.32
N TYR A 424 11.71 2.78 -8.44
CA TYR A 424 11.44 1.72 -7.47
C TYR A 424 12.78 1.23 -6.92
N ASN A 425 13.02 1.41 -5.62
CA ASN A 425 14.17 0.82 -4.95
C ASN A 425 13.71 -0.47 -4.29
N PHE A 426 14.54 -1.48 -4.32
CA PHE A 426 14.28 -2.77 -3.69
C PHE A 426 15.53 -3.31 -3.02
N GLU A 427 15.29 -4.08 -1.94
CA GLU A 427 16.29 -4.83 -1.23
C GLU A 427 15.65 -6.13 -0.75
N THR A 428 16.34 -7.23 -0.91
CA THR A 428 15.87 -8.56 -0.50
C THR A 428 17.02 -9.31 0.13
N ASP A 429 16.73 -9.96 1.25
CA ASP A 429 17.60 -10.85 1.98
C ASP A 429 16.85 -12.18 2.11
N LEU A 430 17.38 -13.24 1.48
CA LEU A 430 16.74 -14.54 1.37
C LEU A 430 17.69 -15.64 1.81
N GLU A 431 17.32 -16.41 2.82
CA GLU A 431 17.98 -17.66 3.15
C GLU A 431 17.57 -18.73 2.10
N ILE A 432 18.54 -19.47 1.59
CA ILE A 432 18.32 -20.61 0.69
C ILE A 432 18.99 -21.82 1.32
N ASN A 433 18.22 -22.67 1.98
CA ASN A 433 18.77 -23.83 2.70
C ASN A 433 18.74 -25.09 1.80
N ASP A 434 17.60 -25.74 1.67
CA ASP A 434 17.47 -27.01 0.95
C ASP A 434 17.15 -26.87 -0.54
N THR A 435 16.81 -25.69 -1.00
CA THR A 435 16.47 -25.45 -2.40
C THR A 435 17.74 -25.32 -3.23
N PRO A 436 17.93 -26.08 -4.32
CA PRO A 436 19.04 -25.91 -5.23
C PRO A 436 18.93 -24.54 -5.92
N PHE A 437 20.06 -23.86 -5.98
CA PHE A 437 20.24 -22.61 -6.73
C PHE A 437 21.27 -22.84 -7.82
N LYS A 438 20.97 -22.46 -9.06
CA LYS A 438 21.76 -22.83 -10.23
C LYS A 438 22.10 -21.62 -11.08
N ILE A 439 23.32 -21.57 -11.60
CA ILE A 439 23.79 -20.61 -12.60
C ILE A 439 24.52 -21.40 -13.70
N ASP A 440 23.78 -21.76 -14.75
CA ASP A 440 24.30 -22.67 -15.79
C ASP A 440 25.52 -22.11 -16.52
N PHE A 441 25.55 -20.81 -16.78
CA PHE A 441 26.69 -20.19 -17.53
C PHE A 441 28.05 -20.38 -16.88
N ILE A 442 28.10 -20.51 -15.55
CA ILE A 442 29.33 -20.72 -14.78
C ILE A 442 29.40 -22.12 -14.16
N ASN A 443 28.53 -23.04 -14.60
CA ASN A 443 28.43 -24.41 -14.09
C ASN A 443 28.33 -24.50 -12.57
N TYR A 444 27.60 -23.53 -11.95
CA TYR A 444 27.41 -23.48 -10.51
C TYR A 444 26.06 -24.04 -10.10
N GLU A 445 26.05 -25.00 -9.18
CA GLU A 445 24.87 -25.45 -8.48
C GLU A 445 25.14 -25.53 -6.98
N LYS A 446 24.31 -24.87 -6.19
CA LYS A 446 24.35 -24.94 -4.74
C LYS A 446 23.98 -26.33 -4.26
N ALA A 447 24.87 -27.00 -3.54
CA ALA A 447 24.58 -28.29 -2.94
C ALA A 447 23.37 -28.23 -2.00
N LYS A 448 22.57 -29.28 -1.95
CA LYS A 448 21.53 -29.46 -0.94
C LYS A 448 22.16 -29.37 0.45
N ASN A 449 21.41 -28.88 1.42
CA ASN A 449 21.83 -28.73 2.83
C ASN A 449 22.98 -27.74 3.05
N LEU A 450 23.38 -27.01 2.05
CA LEU A 450 24.30 -25.88 2.22
C LEU A 450 23.51 -24.60 2.46
N ASN A 451 23.59 -24.07 3.67
CA ASN A 451 22.95 -22.79 3.98
C ASN A 451 23.63 -21.67 3.19
N SER A 452 22.84 -20.94 2.43
CA SER A 452 23.30 -19.81 1.63
C SER A 452 22.40 -18.62 1.84
N GLN A 453 22.98 -17.43 1.73
CA GLN A 453 22.28 -16.16 1.85
C GLN A 453 22.36 -15.39 0.55
N LEU A 454 21.20 -15.12 -0.05
CA LEU A 454 21.07 -14.32 -1.24
C LEU A 454 20.61 -12.91 -0.84
N ASN A 455 21.47 -11.93 -1.12
CA ASN A 455 21.14 -10.51 -0.93
C ASN A 455 21.09 -9.82 -2.29
N ILE A 456 20.01 -9.11 -2.56
CA ILE A 456 19.81 -8.35 -3.79
C ILE A 456 19.40 -6.94 -3.42
N ASN A 457 20.10 -5.95 -3.94
CA ASN A 457 19.82 -4.54 -3.70
C ASN A 457 19.90 -3.77 -5.02
N GLY A 458 18.92 -2.93 -5.30
CA GLY A 458 18.92 -2.20 -6.56
C GLY A 458 17.77 -1.21 -6.72
N ASN A 459 17.64 -0.74 -7.95
CA ASN A 459 16.53 0.10 -8.35
C ASN A 459 16.05 -0.23 -9.77
N TYR A 460 14.77 0.00 -10.00
CA TYR A 460 14.12 -0.20 -11.29
C TYR A 460 13.48 1.10 -11.76
N ASN A 461 13.60 1.37 -13.04
CA ASN A 461 12.88 2.44 -13.72
C ASN A 461 12.36 1.93 -15.07
N LYS A 462 11.07 2.10 -15.33
CA LYS A 462 10.43 1.60 -16.56
C LYS A 462 11.08 2.10 -17.87
N LYS A 463 11.75 3.27 -17.85
CA LYS A 463 12.40 3.84 -19.03
C LYS A 463 13.84 3.32 -19.22
N SER A 464 14.59 3.10 -18.14
CA SER A 464 16.02 2.77 -18.16
C SER A 464 16.35 1.31 -17.83
N GLY A 465 15.39 0.52 -17.31
CA GLY A 465 15.62 -0.86 -16.92
C GLY A 465 15.98 -1.02 -15.42
N ILE A 466 16.76 -2.01 -15.09
CA ILE A 466 17.13 -2.39 -13.71
C ILE A 466 18.61 -2.07 -13.46
N ASN A 467 18.89 -1.50 -12.29
CA ASN A 467 20.24 -1.35 -11.77
C ASN A 467 20.35 -2.13 -10.45
N PHE A 468 21.03 -3.24 -10.46
CA PHE A 468 21.43 -3.97 -9.27
C PHE A 468 22.73 -3.36 -8.71
N LYS A 469 22.63 -2.66 -7.60
CA LYS A 469 23.80 -2.12 -6.91
C LYS A 469 24.68 -3.23 -6.36
N LYS A 470 24.03 -4.27 -5.84
CA LYS A 470 24.71 -5.45 -5.35
C LYS A 470 23.81 -6.68 -5.46
N ILE A 471 24.36 -7.77 -5.96
CA ILE A 471 23.82 -9.12 -5.82
C ILE A 471 24.91 -9.93 -5.13
N SER A 472 24.59 -10.66 -4.07
CA SER A 472 25.55 -11.56 -3.43
C SER A 472 24.89 -12.85 -2.99
N LEU A 473 25.47 -13.97 -3.36
CA LEU A 473 25.13 -15.30 -2.86
C LEU A 473 26.32 -15.78 -2.02
N LEU A 474 26.12 -15.90 -0.73
CA LEU A 474 27.16 -16.23 0.24
C LEU A 474 26.84 -17.57 0.91
N SER A 475 27.83 -18.45 0.99
CA SER A 475 27.77 -19.69 1.76
C SER A 475 29.13 -19.99 2.36
N LYS A 476 29.27 -21.09 3.11
CA LYS A 476 30.51 -21.41 3.84
C LYS A 476 31.76 -21.38 2.95
N ASN A 477 31.66 -21.90 1.70
CA ASN A 477 32.81 -22.07 0.78
C ASN A 477 32.63 -21.34 -0.54
N ASN A 478 31.50 -20.65 -0.77
CA ASN A 478 31.20 -20.01 -2.04
C ASN A 478 30.76 -18.57 -1.82
N ASN A 479 31.40 -17.65 -2.51
CA ASN A 479 31.09 -16.23 -2.53
C ASN A 479 30.92 -15.79 -3.99
N LEU A 480 29.69 -15.44 -4.36
CA LEU A 480 29.37 -14.88 -5.67
C LEU A 480 28.85 -13.46 -5.45
N ILE A 481 29.58 -12.47 -5.91
CA ILE A 481 29.25 -11.06 -5.70
C ILE A 481 29.27 -10.31 -7.03
N VAL A 482 28.21 -9.61 -7.34
CA VAL A 482 28.08 -8.74 -8.51
C VAL A 482 27.73 -7.33 -8.02
N ASN A 483 28.51 -6.35 -8.46
CA ASN A 483 28.29 -4.95 -8.11
C ASN A 483 27.98 -4.11 -9.35
N ASP A 484 27.03 -3.21 -9.22
CA ASP A 484 26.60 -2.24 -10.24
C ASP A 484 26.31 -2.87 -11.60
N LEU A 485 25.44 -3.89 -11.61
CA LEU A 485 24.93 -4.53 -12.79
C LEU A 485 23.72 -3.75 -13.34
N ILE A 486 23.82 -3.22 -14.54
CA ILE A 486 22.77 -2.49 -15.22
C ILE A 486 22.25 -3.30 -16.40
N LEU A 487 20.96 -3.60 -16.39
CA LEU A 487 20.21 -4.20 -17.48
C LEU A 487 19.27 -3.17 -18.10
N ASP A 488 19.12 -3.19 -19.39
CA ASP A 488 18.16 -2.34 -20.10
C ASP A 488 16.71 -2.83 -19.92
N LYS A 489 15.75 -2.14 -20.55
CA LYS A 489 14.32 -2.51 -20.51
C LYS A 489 14.00 -3.90 -21.10
N ASN A 490 14.89 -4.49 -21.87
CA ASN A 490 14.78 -5.80 -22.50
C ASN A 490 15.62 -6.86 -21.75
N ASN A 491 16.13 -6.53 -20.54
CA ASN A 491 17.02 -7.35 -19.72
C ASN A 491 18.39 -7.64 -20.34
N LYS A 492 18.85 -6.85 -21.33
CA LYS A 492 20.18 -6.97 -21.91
C LYS A 492 21.21 -6.25 -21.05
N LEU A 493 22.37 -6.83 -20.91
CA LEU A 493 23.50 -6.28 -20.16
C LEU A 493 24.00 -4.99 -20.81
N MET A 494 23.87 -3.88 -20.09
CA MET A 494 24.45 -2.60 -20.47
C MET A 494 25.82 -2.39 -19.83
N LYS A 495 25.93 -2.78 -18.56
CA LYS A 495 27.12 -2.48 -17.76
C LYS A 495 27.16 -3.38 -16.53
N VAL A 496 28.36 -3.80 -16.17
CA VAL A 496 28.67 -4.34 -14.84
C VAL A 496 30.01 -3.77 -14.38
N ASP A 497 30.11 -3.28 -13.15
CA ASP A 497 31.34 -2.67 -12.68
C ASP A 497 32.31 -3.72 -12.11
N LYS A 498 31.77 -4.67 -11.33
CA LYS A 498 32.62 -5.75 -10.77
C LYS A 498 31.80 -7.01 -10.56
N ILE A 499 32.37 -8.13 -10.95
CA ILE A 499 31.95 -9.49 -10.57
C ILE A 499 33.11 -10.13 -9.81
N ASP A 500 32.86 -10.70 -8.64
CA ASP A 500 33.84 -11.34 -7.78
C ASP A 500 33.33 -12.74 -7.41
N LEU A 501 33.98 -13.77 -7.94
CA LEU A 501 33.51 -15.15 -7.79
C LEU A 501 34.62 -16.01 -7.16
N ASP A 502 34.22 -16.70 -6.09
CA ASP A 502 35.03 -17.68 -5.38
C ASP A 502 34.15 -18.87 -5.02
N TYR A 503 34.11 -19.91 -5.85
CA TYR A 503 33.15 -21.00 -5.73
C TYR A 503 33.70 -22.33 -6.26
N PHE A 504 33.07 -23.44 -5.85
CA PHE A 504 33.24 -24.75 -6.48
C PHE A 504 32.12 -24.98 -7.48
N ASP A 505 32.45 -25.40 -8.69
CA ASP A 505 31.48 -25.77 -9.71
C ASP A 505 30.98 -27.22 -9.55
N ASN A 506 30.09 -27.66 -10.45
CA ASN A 506 29.55 -29.04 -10.44
C ASN A 506 30.57 -30.12 -10.68
N SER A 507 31.72 -29.79 -11.28
CA SER A 507 32.86 -30.68 -11.46
C SER A 507 33.81 -30.69 -10.25
N ASN A 508 33.41 -29.99 -9.17
CA ASN A 508 34.21 -29.79 -7.96
C ASN A 508 35.54 -29.05 -8.19
N VAL A 509 35.62 -28.27 -9.28
CA VAL A 509 36.75 -27.39 -9.56
C VAL A 509 36.55 -26.06 -8.83
N LYS A 510 37.64 -25.61 -8.17
CA LYS A 510 37.66 -24.31 -7.52
C LYS A 510 37.79 -23.21 -8.55
N ASN A 511 36.81 -22.32 -8.64
CA ASN A 511 36.84 -21.13 -9.50
C ASN A 511 37.07 -19.89 -8.62
N LYS A 512 38.10 -19.10 -8.95
CA LYS A 512 38.40 -17.88 -8.20
C LYS A 512 38.88 -16.77 -9.12
N PHE A 513 38.02 -15.81 -9.41
CA PHE A 513 38.34 -14.74 -10.34
C PHE A 513 37.49 -13.47 -10.12
N VAL A 514 37.98 -12.38 -10.68
CA VAL A 514 37.35 -11.06 -10.65
C VAL A 514 37.24 -10.51 -12.06
N LEU A 515 36.05 -10.17 -12.49
CA LEU A 515 35.80 -9.30 -13.64
C LEU A 515 35.68 -7.87 -13.15
N LYS A 516 36.45 -6.95 -13.65
CA LYS A 516 36.40 -5.53 -13.30
C LYS A 516 36.32 -4.69 -14.56
N ARG A 517 35.39 -3.74 -14.57
CA ARG A 517 35.27 -2.77 -15.64
C ARG A 517 36.37 -1.71 -15.52
N SER A 518 37.02 -1.41 -16.65
CA SER A 518 37.87 -0.25 -16.85
C SER A 518 37.08 0.85 -17.63
N LYS A 519 37.71 1.72 -18.36
CA LYS A 519 37.03 2.76 -19.16
C LYS A 519 36.42 2.16 -20.45
N ASN A 520 35.30 2.71 -20.92
CA ASN A 520 34.73 2.46 -22.27
C ASN A 520 34.46 1.00 -22.63
N ASN A 521 33.65 0.28 -21.85
CA ASN A 521 33.29 -1.14 -22.10
C ASN A 521 34.48 -2.11 -22.20
N ASN A 522 35.63 -1.74 -21.65
CA ASN A 522 36.77 -2.62 -21.47
C ASN A 522 36.67 -3.26 -20.08
N TYR A 523 36.91 -4.55 -20.03
CA TYR A 523 36.88 -5.35 -18.82
C TYR A 523 38.25 -6.04 -18.62
N GLU A 524 38.62 -6.23 -17.37
CA GLU A 524 39.71 -7.08 -16.95
C GLU A 524 39.16 -8.28 -16.21
N LEU A 525 39.37 -9.47 -16.71
CA LEU A 525 39.01 -10.73 -16.08
C LEU A 525 40.30 -11.42 -15.60
N LYS A 526 40.49 -11.42 -14.28
CA LYS A 526 41.69 -11.91 -13.62
C LYS A 526 41.37 -12.93 -12.53
N GLY A 527 42.15 -13.98 -12.41
CA GLY A 527 41.95 -14.97 -11.37
C GLY A 527 43.11 -15.92 -11.18
N SER A 528 43.03 -16.68 -10.11
CA SER A 528 43.92 -17.82 -9.90
C SER A 528 43.47 -19.03 -10.72
N THR A 529 42.15 -19.30 -10.74
CA THR A 529 41.61 -20.53 -11.31
C THR A 529 40.26 -20.28 -11.99
N LEU A 530 40.06 -20.84 -13.17
CA LEU A 530 38.81 -20.83 -13.94
C LEU A 530 38.57 -22.19 -14.60
N ASN A 531 37.41 -22.79 -14.42
CA ASN A 531 36.93 -23.85 -15.28
C ASN A 531 36.22 -23.22 -16.49
N ALA A 532 36.86 -23.24 -17.64
CA ALA A 532 36.35 -22.64 -18.87
C ALA A 532 35.53 -23.62 -19.74
N ASP A 533 35.40 -24.89 -19.36
CA ASP A 533 34.75 -25.91 -20.16
C ASP A 533 33.34 -25.51 -20.63
N THR A 534 32.46 -25.15 -19.72
CA THR A 534 31.10 -24.69 -20.05
C THR A 534 31.11 -23.40 -20.88
N ILE A 535 32.05 -22.49 -20.61
CA ILE A 535 32.18 -21.22 -21.35
C ILE A 535 32.62 -21.47 -22.78
N ILE A 536 33.60 -22.37 -22.99
CA ILE A 536 34.06 -22.77 -24.31
C ILE A 536 32.92 -23.40 -25.10
N THR A 537 32.19 -24.34 -24.49
CA THR A 537 31.04 -25.00 -25.12
C THR A 537 29.97 -23.97 -25.54
N ASN A 538 29.62 -23.03 -24.67
CA ASN A 538 28.59 -22.03 -24.95
C ASN A 538 29.01 -20.97 -25.99
N LEU A 539 30.27 -20.57 -26.03
CA LEU A 539 30.74 -19.49 -26.91
C LEU A 539 31.30 -19.99 -28.28
N LEU A 540 31.85 -21.17 -28.32
CA LEU A 540 32.53 -21.69 -29.51
C LEU A 540 31.83 -22.88 -30.14
N GLU A 541 31.12 -23.69 -29.36
CA GLU A 541 30.58 -24.99 -29.80
C GLU A 541 29.04 -24.97 -29.91
N SER A 542 28.34 -23.90 -29.43
CA SER A 542 26.91 -23.80 -29.55
C SER A 542 26.46 -23.58 -31.00
N LYS A 543 25.39 -24.29 -31.40
CA LYS A 543 24.72 -24.07 -32.70
C LYS A 543 24.15 -22.65 -32.78
N ASP A 544 24.14 -22.05 -33.97
CA ASP A 544 23.74 -20.64 -34.23
C ASP A 544 22.38 -20.22 -33.65
N ASP A 545 21.47 -21.18 -33.40
CA ASP A 545 20.12 -20.92 -32.88
C ASP A 545 20.04 -20.73 -31.35
N GLN A 546 21.12 -20.93 -30.60
CA GLN A 546 21.17 -20.80 -29.13
C GLN A 546 22.07 -19.68 -28.64
N GLN A 547 22.34 -18.67 -29.48
CA GLN A 547 23.20 -17.57 -29.07
C GLN A 547 22.58 -16.79 -27.90
N LEU A 548 23.33 -16.68 -26.81
CA LEU A 548 23.00 -15.87 -25.64
C LEU A 548 22.96 -14.39 -26.06
N ASP A 549 21.79 -13.83 -26.26
CA ASP A 549 21.61 -12.40 -26.57
C ASP A 549 21.72 -11.56 -25.27
N ILE A 550 22.91 -11.56 -24.69
CA ILE A 550 23.19 -10.97 -23.36
C ILE A 550 23.61 -9.51 -23.46
N PHE A 551 24.52 -9.20 -24.41
CA PHE A 551 25.17 -7.90 -24.46
C PHE A 551 24.43 -6.93 -25.40
N ARG A 552 24.21 -5.71 -24.93
CA ARG A 552 23.64 -4.65 -25.76
C ARG A 552 24.69 -3.99 -26.67
N GLU A 553 25.94 -3.91 -26.21
CA GLU A 553 27.05 -3.22 -26.88
C GLU A 553 28.26 -4.13 -26.98
N SER A 554 29.17 -3.80 -27.90
CA SER A 554 30.45 -4.48 -27.99
C SER A 554 31.30 -4.32 -26.74
N ILE A 555 31.93 -5.39 -26.29
CA ILE A 555 32.81 -5.42 -25.12
C ILE A 555 34.18 -5.96 -25.45
N ASN A 556 35.21 -5.45 -24.76
CA ASN A 556 36.56 -5.97 -24.80
C ASN A 556 36.93 -6.53 -23.43
N ILE A 557 37.54 -7.70 -23.39
CA ILE A 557 37.94 -8.39 -22.15
C ILE A 557 39.42 -8.73 -22.23
N ASN A 558 40.18 -8.24 -21.26
CA ASN A 558 41.56 -8.68 -21.05
C ASN A 558 41.55 -9.83 -20.04
N LEU A 559 42.17 -10.95 -20.40
CA LEU A 559 42.25 -12.17 -19.59
C LEU A 559 43.59 -12.27 -18.91
N ASN A 560 43.62 -12.73 -17.65
CA ASN A 560 44.83 -13.10 -16.95
C ASN A 560 44.53 -14.13 -15.87
N PHE A 561 44.96 -15.37 -16.05
CA PHE A 561 44.70 -16.47 -15.11
C PHE A 561 45.98 -17.27 -14.87
N SER A 562 46.15 -17.73 -13.63
CA SER A 562 47.23 -18.66 -13.32
C SER A 562 46.95 -20.05 -13.89
N GLU A 563 45.71 -20.56 -13.70
CA GLU A 563 45.29 -21.89 -14.14
C GLU A 563 43.90 -21.80 -14.77
N VAL A 564 43.71 -22.45 -15.93
CA VAL A 564 42.42 -22.57 -16.60
C VAL A 564 42.17 -24.02 -17.00
N TYR A 565 41.10 -24.59 -16.48
CA TYR A 565 40.64 -25.92 -16.94
C TYR A 565 39.93 -25.74 -18.28
N ILE A 566 40.44 -26.36 -19.33
CA ILE A 566 39.78 -26.36 -20.64
C ILE A 566 38.76 -27.51 -20.75
N ASP A 567 38.91 -28.54 -19.95
CA ASP A 567 37.97 -29.61 -19.66
C ASP A 567 38.23 -30.16 -18.24
N ASN A 568 37.60 -31.29 -17.86
CA ASN A 568 37.76 -31.88 -16.53
C ASN A 568 39.18 -32.40 -16.24
N ASP A 569 39.98 -32.74 -17.27
CA ASP A 569 41.25 -33.42 -17.14
C ASP A 569 42.45 -32.54 -17.53
N ASN A 570 42.23 -31.49 -18.33
CA ASN A 570 43.30 -30.70 -18.93
C ASN A 570 43.31 -29.25 -18.42
N ILE A 571 44.47 -28.83 -17.97
CA ILE A 571 44.72 -27.48 -17.42
C ILE A 571 45.77 -26.78 -18.30
N VAL A 572 45.51 -25.52 -18.61
CA VAL A 572 46.50 -24.59 -19.14
C VAL A 572 46.89 -23.57 -18.11
N ASN A 573 48.15 -23.23 -18.03
CA ASN A 573 48.73 -22.32 -17.06
C ASN A 573 49.09 -20.98 -17.70
N ASN A 574 49.16 -19.93 -16.87
CA ASN A 574 49.58 -18.58 -17.25
C ASN A 574 48.80 -18.03 -18.46
N LEU A 575 47.48 -18.26 -18.50
CA LEU A 575 46.64 -17.80 -19.58
C LEU A 575 46.53 -16.28 -19.59
N ASN A 576 46.97 -15.69 -20.70
CA ASN A 576 46.83 -14.27 -20.98
C ASN A 576 46.12 -14.08 -22.31
N GLY A 577 45.27 -13.07 -22.41
CA GLY A 577 44.59 -12.87 -23.69
C GLY A 577 43.73 -11.65 -23.77
N LYS A 578 43.16 -11.42 -24.94
CA LYS A 578 42.21 -10.36 -25.23
C LYS A 578 41.07 -10.93 -26.07
N LEU A 579 39.87 -10.63 -25.68
CA LEU A 579 38.64 -10.96 -26.41
C LEU A 579 37.90 -9.71 -26.79
N ARG A 580 37.28 -9.71 -27.96
CA ARG A 580 36.31 -8.71 -28.40
C ARG A 580 35.01 -9.43 -28.80
N ILE A 581 33.92 -9.04 -28.19
CA ILE A 581 32.58 -9.55 -28.48
C ILE A 581 31.79 -8.44 -29.14
N VAL A 582 31.20 -8.69 -30.30
CA VAL A 582 30.40 -7.78 -31.09
C VAL A 582 29.12 -8.51 -31.47
N ASP A 583 27.97 -7.89 -31.24
CA ASP A 583 26.61 -8.48 -31.49
C ASP A 583 26.49 -9.91 -30.92
N ASN A 584 26.93 -10.07 -29.66
CA ASN A 584 26.96 -11.34 -28.92
C ASN A 584 27.77 -12.46 -29.56
N LYS A 585 28.66 -12.15 -30.52
CA LYS A 585 29.57 -13.08 -31.19
C LYS A 585 31.01 -12.71 -30.88
N LEU A 586 31.85 -13.74 -30.72
CA LEU A 586 33.28 -13.55 -30.56
C LEU A 586 33.88 -13.09 -31.92
N ASP A 587 34.24 -11.82 -31.97
CA ASP A 587 34.76 -11.11 -33.16
C ASP A 587 36.28 -11.20 -33.24
N GLN A 588 36.94 -10.99 -32.11
CA GLN A 588 38.40 -11.12 -32.02
C GLN A 588 38.77 -11.86 -30.73
N ALA A 589 39.78 -12.71 -30.84
CA ALA A 589 40.43 -13.38 -29.72
C ALA A 589 41.93 -13.44 -29.97
N ASN A 590 42.71 -13.26 -28.93
CA ASN A 590 44.14 -13.55 -28.93
C ASN A 590 44.48 -14.05 -27.53
N ILE A 591 44.62 -15.35 -27.40
CA ILE A 591 44.88 -16.07 -26.15
C ILE A 591 46.20 -16.81 -26.27
N PHE A 592 46.99 -16.70 -25.22
CA PHE A 592 48.23 -17.45 -25.02
C PHE A 592 48.20 -18.11 -23.65
N ALA A 593 48.64 -19.35 -23.58
CA ALA A 593 48.78 -20.13 -22.35
C ALA A 593 49.88 -21.20 -22.54
N VAL A 594 50.16 -21.92 -21.45
CA VAL A 594 51.09 -23.06 -21.49
C VAL A 594 50.46 -24.27 -20.81
N PHE A 595 50.66 -25.48 -21.34
CA PHE A 595 50.26 -26.71 -20.66
C PHE A 595 51.21 -27.03 -19.52
N ASP A 596 52.50 -27.14 -19.87
CA ASP A 596 53.60 -27.38 -18.96
C ASP A 596 54.72 -26.35 -19.24
N ASN A 597 55.88 -26.47 -18.62
CA ASN A 597 56.95 -25.48 -18.67
C ASN A 597 57.34 -25.01 -20.06
N ASP A 598 57.21 -25.88 -21.09
CA ASP A 598 57.66 -25.60 -22.48
C ASP A 598 56.53 -25.78 -23.52
N ASN A 599 55.34 -26.24 -23.15
CA ASN A 599 54.28 -26.56 -24.10
C ASN A 599 53.29 -25.38 -24.28
N ASN A 600 53.41 -24.72 -25.40
CA ASN A 600 52.65 -23.51 -25.71
C ASN A 600 51.24 -23.81 -26.26
N PHE A 601 50.28 -23.00 -25.86
CA PHE A 601 48.92 -22.95 -26.39
C PHE A 601 48.62 -21.54 -26.89
N LYS A 602 48.20 -21.41 -28.14
CA LYS A 602 47.84 -20.12 -28.75
C LYS A 602 46.53 -20.26 -29.53
N PHE A 603 45.55 -19.41 -29.21
CA PHE A 603 44.28 -19.37 -29.91
C PHE A 603 44.00 -17.95 -30.39
N THR A 604 43.67 -17.80 -31.69
CA THR A 604 43.31 -16.50 -32.24
C THR A 604 42.04 -16.56 -33.06
N ILE A 605 41.26 -15.50 -33.00
CA ILE A 605 40.17 -15.21 -33.91
C ILE A 605 40.37 -13.79 -34.41
N ASN A 606 40.22 -13.57 -35.71
CA ASN A 606 40.24 -12.25 -36.32
C ASN A 606 39.14 -12.16 -37.39
N THR A 607 38.16 -11.27 -37.17
CA THR A 607 37.10 -11.03 -38.15
C THR A 607 37.41 -9.76 -38.91
N LYS A 608 37.53 -9.83 -40.24
CA LYS A 608 37.76 -8.70 -41.10
C LYS A 608 36.97 -8.85 -42.41
N ASN A 609 36.23 -7.81 -42.80
CA ASN A 609 35.41 -7.79 -44.02
C ASN A 609 34.41 -8.96 -44.11
N GLY A 610 33.82 -9.39 -43.01
CA GLY A 610 32.85 -10.49 -42.94
C GLY A 610 33.50 -11.89 -43.03
N GLU A 611 34.82 -11.99 -43.05
CA GLU A 611 35.57 -13.23 -42.98
C GLU A 611 36.16 -13.39 -41.60
N LYS A 612 35.90 -14.53 -40.94
CA LYS A 612 36.38 -14.89 -39.61
C LYS A 612 37.48 -15.94 -39.73
N ILE A 613 38.70 -15.53 -39.44
CA ILE A 613 39.87 -16.42 -39.42
C ILE A 613 40.09 -16.89 -37.99
N THR A 614 40.14 -18.19 -37.78
CA THR A 614 40.46 -18.86 -36.52
C THR A 614 41.73 -19.65 -36.65
N THR A 615 42.66 -19.47 -35.71
CA THR A 615 43.86 -20.30 -35.61
C THR A 615 43.99 -20.85 -34.20
N LEU A 616 44.46 -22.09 -34.11
CA LEU A 616 44.74 -22.75 -32.84
C LEU A 616 46.02 -23.55 -32.97
N PHE A 617 47.01 -23.19 -32.19
CA PHE A 617 48.26 -23.91 -32.07
C PHE A 617 48.42 -24.48 -30.67
N SER A 618 48.80 -25.74 -30.57
CA SER A 618 49.12 -26.42 -29.32
C SER A 618 50.33 -27.34 -29.50
N SER A 619 51.34 -27.15 -28.66
CA SER A 619 52.51 -28.10 -28.67
C SER A 619 52.12 -29.44 -28.02
N ARG A 620 50.91 -29.60 -27.45
CA ARG A 620 50.33 -30.90 -27.08
C ARG A 620 49.00 -31.07 -27.80
N ALA A 621 48.90 -32.05 -28.65
CA ALA A 621 47.71 -32.33 -29.44
C ALA A 621 46.63 -33.04 -28.62
N GLU A 622 47.00 -33.90 -27.68
CA GLU A 622 46.13 -34.80 -26.95
C GLU A 622 44.96 -34.10 -26.23
N PRO A 623 45.13 -32.99 -25.48
CA PRO A 623 44.04 -32.33 -24.78
C PRO A 623 42.92 -31.90 -25.72
N LEU A 624 43.26 -31.38 -26.89
CA LEU A 624 42.31 -30.87 -27.87
C LEU A 624 41.63 -31.99 -28.66
N VAL A 625 42.42 -33.01 -29.07
CA VAL A 625 41.90 -34.18 -29.77
C VAL A 625 40.90 -34.94 -28.89
N LYS A 626 41.20 -35.14 -27.61
CA LYS A 626 40.29 -35.79 -26.63
C LYS A 626 39.05 -34.98 -26.37
N ARG A 627 39.14 -33.63 -26.22
CA ARG A 627 37.97 -32.78 -26.03
C ARG A 627 37.00 -32.90 -27.19
N TYR A 628 37.48 -32.78 -28.43
CA TYR A 628 36.61 -32.81 -29.61
C TYR A 628 36.34 -34.23 -30.15
N LYS A 629 36.97 -35.27 -29.58
CA LYS A 629 36.75 -36.70 -29.85
C LYS A 629 36.80 -37.09 -31.33
N PHE A 630 37.60 -36.37 -32.16
CA PHE A 630 37.64 -36.61 -33.57
C PHE A 630 38.64 -37.75 -33.98
N ILE A 631 39.56 -38.13 -33.09
CA ILE A 631 40.40 -39.32 -33.25
C ILE A 631 40.25 -40.20 -32.01
N LYS A 632 39.66 -41.38 -32.18
CA LYS A 632 39.46 -42.34 -31.09
C LYS A 632 40.76 -43.04 -30.73
N GLY A 633 41.07 -43.22 -29.46
CA GLY A 633 42.30 -43.86 -28.99
C GLY A 633 43.57 -43.06 -29.24
N PHE A 634 43.46 -41.77 -29.42
CA PHE A 634 44.57 -40.84 -29.57
C PHE A 634 45.40 -40.75 -28.29
N GLU A 635 46.76 -40.85 -28.48
CA GLU A 635 47.77 -40.61 -27.44
C GLU A 635 48.90 -39.74 -27.99
N ASP A 636 49.28 -38.73 -27.19
CA ASP A 636 50.45 -37.91 -27.51
C ASP A 636 51.75 -38.75 -27.47
N SER A 637 52.59 -38.49 -28.39
CA SER A 637 54.03 -38.71 -28.18
C SER A 637 54.57 -37.37 -27.64
N ASP A 638 55.63 -37.44 -26.81
CA ASP A 638 56.18 -36.30 -26.08
C ASP A 638 56.56 -35.08 -26.94
N GLU A 639 56.51 -35.20 -28.26
CA GLU A 639 56.89 -34.19 -29.26
C GLU A 639 55.80 -33.82 -30.27
N GLY A 640 54.52 -34.25 -30.06
CA GLY A 640 53.41 -34.00 -30.99
C GLY A 640 52.70 -32.66 -30.83
N TYR A 641 52.56 -31.91 -31.91
CA TYR A 641 51.76 -30.65 -31.88
C TYR A 641 50.48 -30.74 -32.71
N LEU A 642 49.58 -29.78 -32.48
CA LEU A 642 48.38 -29.57 -33.26
C LEU A 642 48.41 -28.15 -33.80
N ASP A 643 48.13 -27.98 -35.09
CA ASP A 643 47.90 -26.68 -35.72
C ASP A 643 46.57 -26.72 -36.49
N PHE A 644 45.69 -25.77 -36.19
CA PHE A 644 44.39 -25.65 -36.82
C PHE A 644 44.21 -24.25 -37.37
N TYR A 645 43.76 -24.20 -38.61
CA TYR A 645 43.36 -22.98 -39.31
C TYR A 645 41.94 -23.12 -39.85
N SER A 646 41.13 -22.08 -39.75
CA SER A 646 39.78 -22.03 -40.37
C SER A 646 39.47 -20.62 -40.84
N SER A 647 38.98 -20.49 -42.06
CA SER A 647 38.41 -19.26 -42.61
C SER A 647 36.92 -19.46 -42.86
N LYS A 648 36.06 -18.70 -42.16
CA LYS A 648 34.63 -18.76 -42.29
C LYS A 648 34.06 -17.48 -42.93
N LYS A 649 33.35 -17.63 -44.06
CA LYS A 649 32.66 -16.55 -44.76
C LYS A 649 31.30 -17.04 -45.28
N ASN A 650 30.22 -16.27 -45.09
CA ASN A 650 28.88 -16.60 -45.62
C ASN A 650 28.42 -18.03 -45.26
N ASN A 651 28.57 -18.46 -44.00
CA ASN A 651 28.26 -19.81 -43.50
C ASN A 651 29.07 -20.97 -44.09
N ILE A 652 30.10 -20.70 -44.88
CA ILE A 652 31.05 -21.69 -45.36
C ILE A 652 32.37 -21.50 -44.62
N SER A 653 32.90 -22.56 -44.01
CA SER A 653 34.22 -22.56 -43.39
C SER A 653 35.14 -23.54 -44.08
N ASN A 654 36.26 -23.05 -44.56
CA ASN A 654 37.35 -23.86 -45.07
C ASN A 654 38.40 -24.02 -43.98
N SER A 655 38.75 -25.25 -43.64
CA SER A 655 39.55 -25.56 -42.46
C SER A 655 40.66 -26.53 -42.81
N LYS A 656 41.79 -26.32 -42.14
CA LYS A 656 42.96 -27.21 -42.18
C LYS A 656 43.34 -27.58 -40.76
N LEU A 657 43.51 -28.89 -40.50
CA LEU A 657 43.99 -29.43 -39.24
C LEU A 657 45.30 -30.25 -39.53
N VAL A 658 46.32 -29.92 -38.82
CA VAL A 658 47.57 -30.64 -38.85
C VAL A 658 47.90 -31.18 -37.46
N ILE A 659 48.30 -32.45 -37.35
CA ILE A 659 48.76 -33.05 -36.11
C ILE A 659 50.06 -33.81 -36.44
N ASP A 660 51.08 -33.55 -35.67
CA ASP A 660 52.39 -34.15 -35.85
C ASP A 660 52.68 -35.13 -34.72
N ASN A 661 53.34 -36.23 -35.04
CA ASN A 661 54.00 -37.17 -34.14
C ASN A 661 53.09 -37.69 -32.96
N PHE A 662 52.07 -38.52 -33.27
CA PHE A 662 51.16 -39.11 -32.34
C PHE A 662 50.96 -40.62 -32.52
N LYS A 663 50.30 -41.25 -31.52
CA LYS A 663 49.97 -42.69 -31.56
C LYS A 663 48.44 -42.87 -31.47
N VAL A 664 47.90 -43.93 -32.08
CA VAL A 664 46.50 -44.32 -32.00
C VAL A 664 46.41 -45.79 -31.55
N LYS A 665 45.82 -45.98 -30.36
CA LYS A 665 45.54 -47.31 -29.78
C LYS A 665 44.35 -48.02 -30.37
N GLU A 666 43.33 -47.29 -30.64
CA GLU A 666 42.04 -47.79 -31.13
C GLU A 666 41.90 -47.54 -32.64
N ILE A 667 42.49 -48.36 -33.45
CA ILE A 667 42.38 -48.30 -34.91
C ILE A 667 41.38 -49.34 -35.42
N PRO A 668 40.68 -49.10 -36.56
CA PRO A 668 39.85 -50.12 -37.22
C PRO A 668 40.61 -51.39 -37.47
N ALA A 669 39.94 -52.56 -37.37
CA ALA A 669 40.52 -53.85 -37.50
C ALA A 669 41.33 -54.04 -38.85
N LEU A 670 40.76 -53.42 -39.91
CA LEU A 670 41.44 -53.45 -41.23
C LEU A 670 42.79 -52.72 -41.22
N ALA A 671 42.87 -51.58 -40.55
CA ALA A 671 44.14 -50.84 -40.42
C ALA A 671 45.16 -51.59 -39.54
N LYS A 672 44.65 -52.30 -38.48
CA LYS A 672 45.49 -53.20 -37.69
C LYS A 672 46.14 -54.32 -38.57
N LEU A 673 45.31 -54.94 -39.42
CA LEU A 673 45.75 -56.00 -40.32
C LEU A 673 46.80 -55.48 -41.36
N LEU A 674 46.57 -54.28 -41.91
CA LEU A 674 47.49 -53.65 -42.85
C LEU A 674 48.81 -53.25 -42.19
N SER A 675 48.80 -52.83 -40.93
CA SER A 675 50.01 -52.47 -40.17
C SER A 675 50.95 -53.70 -39.94
N LEU A 676 50.39 -54.91 -39.91
CA LEU A 676 51.16 -56.16 -39.84
C LEU A 676 52.01 -56.39 -41.08
N ALA A 677 51.84 -55.66 -42.17
CA ALA A 677 52.70 -55.73 -43.37
C ALA A 677 54.06 -55.03 -43.20
N SER A 678 54.26 -54.29 -42.08
CA SER A 678 55.52 -53.62 -41.78
C SER A 678 56.13 -54.11 -40.46
N LEU A 679 57.46 -54.22 -40.40
CA LEU A 679 58.16 -54.58 -39.16
C LEU A 679 57.90 -53.59 -38.00
N GLN A 680 57.76 -52.31 -38.30
CA GLN A 680 57.42 -51.28 -37.32
C GLN A 680 56.03 -51.46 -36.80
N GLY A 681 55.04 -51.72 -37.65
CA GLY A 681 53.65 -51.96 -37.25
C GLY A 681 53.49 -53.21 -36.39
N ILE A 682 54.25 -54.27 -36.64
CA ILE A 682 54.27 -55.44 -35.76
C ILE A 682 54.84 -55.04 -34.38
N ALA A 683 55.93 -54.29 -34.34
CA ALA A 683 56.53 -53.81 -33.09
C ALA A 683 55.57 -52.95 -32.31
N ASP A 684 54.93 -51.97 -32.93
CA ASP A 684 53.97 -51.07 -32.32
C ASP A 684 52.68 -51.81 -31.73
N LEU A 685 52.25 -52.85 -32.43
CA LEU A 685 51.16 -53.72 -31.96
C LEU A 685 51.57 -54.65 -30.81
N LEU A 686 52.77 -55.14 -30.83
CA LEU A 686 53.30 -56.04 -29.78
C LEU A 686 53.61 -55.28 -28.48
N THR A 687 54.07 -54.04 -28.59
CA THR A 687 54.28 -53.19 -27.40
C THR A 687 53.00 -52.71 -26.79
N GLY A 688 51.86 -52.76 -27.50
CA GLY A 688 50.59 -52.26 -27.04
C GLY A 688 50.46 -50.70 -26.97
N GLU A 689 51.48 -49.99 -27.46
CA GLU A 689 51.58 -48.54 -27.46
C GLU A 689 50.71 -47.89 -28.56
N GLY A 690 50.14 -48.65 -29.48
CA GLY A 690 49.34 -48.15 -30.60
C GLY A 690 50.22 -47.92 -31.87
N ILE A 691 49.57 -47.59 -32.98
CA ILE A 691 50.25 -47.30 -34.25
C ILE A 691 50.64 -45.84 -34.26
N ARG A 692 51.92 -45.60 -34.58
CA ARG A 692 52.52 -44.26 -34.68
C ARG A 692 52.23 -43.66 -36.05
N PHE A 693 51.88 -42.36 -36.04
CA PHE A 693 51.82 -41.49 -37.20
C PHE A 693 52.78 -40.32 -37.01
N THR A 694 53.52 -39.99 -38.05
CA THR A 694 54.40 -38.83 -38.02
C THR A 694 53.73 -37.58 -38.48
N ASP A 695 52.80 -37.71 -39.44
CA ASP A 695 52.10 -36.59 -40.03
C ASP A 695 50.60 -36.92 -40.19
N PHE A 696 49.75 -35.97 -39.83
CA PHE A 696 48.33 -35.98 -40.12
C PHE A 696 47.93 -34.59 -40.62
N GLU A 697 47.27 -34.58 -41.79
CA GLU A 697 46.69 -33.36 -42.33
C GLU A 697 45.26 -33.66 -42.81
N MET A 698 44.32 -32.77 -42.46
CA MET A 698 42.94 -32.83 -42.92
C MET A 698 42.51 -31.48 -43.43
N ASN A 699 42.12 -31.41 -44.70
CA ASN A 699 41.53 -30.27 -45.35
C ASN A 699 40.03 -30.54 -45.50
N PHE A 700 39.19 -29.65 -44.94
CA PHE A 700 37.75 -29.87 -44.93
C PHE A 700 36.96 -28.56 -45.00
N THR A 701 35.77 -28.65 -45.59
CA THR A 701 34.82 -27.56 -45.72
C THR A 701 33.54 -27.87 -44.96
N ASN A 702 33.09 -26.95 -44.08
CA ASN A 702 31.77 -27.04 -43.45
C ASN A 702 30.84 -26.04 -44.12
N LYS A 703 29.70 -26.54 -44.56
CA LYS A 703 28.58 -25.73 -45.08
C LYS A 703 27.30 -26.23 -44.47
N ASP A 704 26.62 -25.35 -43.74
CA ASP A 704 25.37 -25.67 -42.97
C ASP A 704 25.59 -26.84 -41.98
N LYS A 705 25.12 -28.05 -42.28
CA LYS A 705 25.30 -29.25 -41.43
C LYS A 705 26.23 -30.30 -42.06
N LEU A 706 26.74 -30.00 -43.21
CA LEU A 706 27.56 -30.94 -43.98
C LEU A 706 29.03 -30.56 -43.83
N MET A 707 29.85 -31.49 -43.37
CA MET A 707 31.31 -31.43 -43.42
C MET A 707 31.81 -32.28 -44.60
N THR A 708 32.46 -31.63 -45.56
CA THR A 708 33.12 -32.30 -46.65
C THR A 708 34.62 -32.38 -46.38
N ILE A 709 35.16 -33.60 -46.28
CA ILE A 709 36.59 -33.87 -46.18
C ILE A 709 37.11 -33.86 -47.60
N GLU A 710 37.86 -32.81 -47.97
CA GLU A 710 38.45 -32.67 -49.28
C GLU A 710 39.65 -33.59 -49.41
N GLU A 711 40.44 -33.67 -48.36
CA GLU A 711 41.61 -34.54 -48.29
C GLU A 711 41.96 -34.74 -46.80
N LEU A 712 42.16 -36.00 -46.39
CA LEU A 712 42.73 -36.37 -45.11
C LEU A 712 43.81 -37.38 -45.39
N TYR A 713 45.03 -37.07 -45.02
CA TYR A 713 46.10 -38.07 -45.03
C TYR A 713 46.75 -38.19 -43.64
N ALA A 714 47.08 -39.41 -43.29
CA ALA A 714 47.90 -39.75 -42.13
C ALA A 714 49.04 -40.64 -42.53
N ILE A 715 50.25 -40.21 -42.27
CA ILE A 715 51.48 -40.91 -42.66
C ILE A 715 52.17 -41.45 -41.42
N GLY A 716 52.52 -42.75 -41.43
CA GLY A 716 53.25 -43.37 -40.36
C GLY A 716 54.19 -44.39 -40.89
N PRO A 717 55.24 -44.80 -40.11
CA PRO A 717 56.18 -45.80 -40.51
C PRO A 717 55.61 -47.18 -40.80
N ALA A 718 54.43 -47.45 -40.23
CA ALA A 718 53.69 -48.70 -40.34
C ALA A 718 52.63 -48.70 -41.43
N ILE A 719 51.90 -47.55 -41.59
CA ILE A 719 50.76 -47.41 -42.49
C ILE A 719 50.58 -45.94 -42.87
N SER A 720 50.14 -45.72 -44.11
CA SER A 720 49.63 -44.42 -44.57
C SER A 720 48.17 -44.57 -44.96
N ILE A 721 47.36 -43.53 -44.60
CA ILE A 721 45.87 -43.47 -44.79
C ILE A 721 45.55 -42.22 -45.61
N LEU A 722 44.73 -42.38 -46.64
CA LEU A 722 44.14 -41.28 -47.40
C LEU A 722 42.61 -41.43 -47.34
N ILE A 723 41.87 -40.37 -47.01
CA ILE A 723 40.44 -40.35 -46.91
C ILE A 723 39.88 -39.09 -47.60
N GLU A 724 38.87 -39.27 -48.41
CA GLU A 724 37.99 -38.24 -48.95
C GLU A 724 36.55 -38.64 -48.65
N GLY A 725 35.68 -37.68 -48.43
CA GLY A 725 34.30 -37.98 -48.11
C GLY A 725 33.51 -36.86 -47.47
N TYR A 726 32.38 -37.19 -46.84
CA TYR A 726 31.57 -36.23 -46.14
C TYR A 726 30.96 -36.82 -44.86
N ILE A 727 30.65 -35.95 -43.92
CA ILE A 727 30.00 -36.27 -42.64
C ILE A 727 28.80 -35.35 -42.51
N GLU A 728 27.59 -35.91 -42.27
CA GLU A 728 26.36 -35.19 -42.00
C GLU A 728 26.13 -34.95 -40.49
#